data_16d8bcebd2394e7cf4aa64cfc701ae43
#
_entry.id   16d8bcebd2394e7cf4aa64cfc701ae43
#
_cell.length_a   1.000
_cell.length_b   1.000
_cell.length_c   1.000
_cell.angle_alpha   90.00
_cell.angle_beta   90.00
_cell.angle_gamma   90.00
#
_symmetry.space_group_name_H-M   'P 1'
#
loop_
_entity.id
_entity.type
_entity.pdbx_description
1 polymer ?
#
loop_
_entity_poly.entity_id
_entity_poly.type
_entity_poly.pdbx_seq_one_letter_code
_entity_poly.pdbx_strand_id
1 'polypeptide(L)'
;MKKMSYFLVAIISCLFLTFNVSADSKIVVITGDSVRFRSSATIYANNIIREFNYGAELEFIDDTTQSGNGCDNKWYKAKYGSSVGYVCSEFAIIKTVKEETINPDDYKDYTAYLKELGFPDSYIPSLISLHNSHPNWQFKVFNSDLDFNEMVTFEYDGYSKGWSLIEDTGRYIDGYKSTDSWSYNYLTDIFNNNFDGGGSAWYAPRKNVIAYYMDPRNFLSEKQIFMFETLSYNKSYQTRDGVETMLKNTFMTGYADKEETKTYVDAFMDAATEFNVSPYLLVSRVIQEVGASGSTIVSGTVSGFEGYYNFYNIKATGERDKIIANGLNYAKEQGWDSQYKAIIGGARFIAKDYISVGQDTLYLQKWDLIVPRPGRHQYMQNIEAPANEAIKTYNGYNNKNAIDKSFIFSIPVYKNMPDKTTLPSSANPNNYLSSLAVNGAYLFKEATTNTSFDVVVDADTQSVEIAATKVNKAATIEGVGSVSIPNDKQTIDITVTAGNGDKRIYKINISKKAKEVTNETPALDISEILRVLNINNDGTYIYGYELNTDASKIIKSITDKENKATVIYTNKDNQEKKNGIIASGDKIKIKTPREEKTYTIVIYGDVNGDGKIAATDYVAIKNHIMDIKKLSDFELLCADVNHDKKVAATDYVAIKNHIMDIKKIMQ
;
A
#
# COMPACT_ATOMS: atom_id res chain seq x y z
N MET A 1 -40.24 -20.02 83.02
CA MET A 1 -40.50 -19.68 81.63
C MET A 1 -39.87 -18.32 81.38
N LYS A 2 -38.67 -18.33 80.81
CA LYS A 2 -37.87 -17.12 80.61
C LYS A 2 -38.17 -16.53 79.18
N LYS A 3 -38.64 -15.29 79.16
CA LYS A 3 -38.77 -14.49 77.96
C LYS A 3 -37.38 -13.96 77.56
N MET A 4 -36.90 -14.29 76.38
CA MET A 4 -35.66 -13.77 75.80
C MET A 4 -36.05 -12.58 74.92
N SER A 5 -35.61 -11.39 75.34
CA SER A 5 -35.80 -10.14 74.61
C SER A 5 -34.70 -10.00 73.59
N TYR A 6 -35.03 -9.90 72.28
CA TYR A 6 -34.10 -9.61 71.23
C TYR A 6 -33.96 -8.08 71.09
N PHE A 7 -32.76 -7.56 71.34
CA PHE A 7 -32.38 -6.21 71.03
C PHE A 7 -32.01 -6.12 69.52
N LEU A 8 -32.80 -5.40 68.75
CA LEU A 8 -32.50 -5.09 67.34
C LEU A 8 -31.58 -3.91 67.35
N VAL A 9 -30.29 -4.11 67.09
CA VAL A 9 -29.34 -3.02 66.78
C VAL A 9 -29.48 -2.67 65.35
N ALA A 10 -30.12 -1.55 65.02
CA ALA A 10 -30.11 -0.95 63.67
C ALA A 10 -28.76 -0.29 63.44
N ILE A 11 -27.91 -0.92 62.63
CA ILE A 11 -26.70 -0.31 62.09
C ILE A 11 -27.16 0.61 60.96
N ILE A 12 -27.18 1.93 61.21
CA ILE A 12 -27.30 2.94 60.18
C ILE A 12 -25.95 2.95 59.44
N SER A 13 -25.91 2.27 58.34
CA SER A 13 -24.82 2.39 57.36
C SER A 13 -24.98 3.74 56.65
N CYS A 14 -24.21 4.75 57.08
CA CYS A 14 -24.02 5.95 56.29
C CYS A 14 -23.26 5.57 55.01
N LEU A 15 -23.97 5.41 53.91
CA LEU A 15 -23.39 5.44 52.60
C LEU A 15 -22.81 6.84 52.40
N PHE A 16 -21.52 6.99 52.58
CA PHE A 16 -20.78 8.10 51.98
C PHE A 16 -20.72 7.84 50.48
N LEU A 17 -21.65 8.42 49.75
CA LEU A 17 -21.49 8.65 48.29
C LEU A 17 -20.31 9.59 48.16
N THR A 18 -19.13 9.05 47.94
CA THR A 18 -18.00 9.79 47.44
C THR A 18 -18.31 10.07 45.97
N PHE A 19 -18.85 11.25 45.69
CA PHE A 19 -18.79 11.80 44.33
C PHE A 19 -17.32 11.98 44.01
N ASN A 20 -16.76 11.07 43.24
CA ASN A 20 -15.51 11.32 42.53
C ASN A 20 -15.82 12.37 41.47
N VAL A 21 -15.63 13.65 41.79
CA VAL A 21 -15.53 14.71 40.79
C VAL A 21 -14.21 14.42 40.09
N SER A 22 -14.30 13.81 38.91
CA SER A 22 -13.16 13.74 37.97
C SER A 22 -12.78 15.18 37.65
N ALA A 23 -11.61 15.61 38.08
CA ALA A 23 -11.07 16.91 37.68
C ALA A 23 -10.69 16.79 36.20
N ASP A 24 -11.25 17.68 35.35
CA ASP A 24 -10.83 17.82 33.97
C ASP A 24 -9.29 17.91 33.93
N SER A 25 -8.63 16.90 33.35
CA SER A 25 -7.19 16.93 33.21
C SER A 25 -6.83 17.80 32.02
N LYS A 26 -5.81 18.64 32.17
CA LYS A 26 -5.28 19.45 31.08
C LYS A 26 -4.00 18.82 30.58
N ILE A 27 -3.82 18.81 29.29
CA ILE A 27 -2.57 18.42 28.63
C ILE A 27 -2.04 19.56 27.77
N VAL A 28 -0.73 19.55 27.57
CA VAL A 28 -0.05 20.41 26.61
C VAL A 28 0.20 19.60 25.36
N VAL A 29 -0.36 20.00 24.23
CA VAL A 29 -0.17 19.36 22.93
C VAL A 29 0.80 20.18 22.10
N ILE A 30 1.85 19.56 21.62
CA ILE A 30 2.88 20.19 20.78
C ILE A 30 2.33 20.43 19.37
N THR A 31 2.56 21.64 18.82
CA THR A 31 2.03 22.08 17.52
C THR A 31 3.12 22.35 16.47
N GLY A 32 4.36 21.91 16.73
CA GLY A 32 5.50 22.04 15.81
C GLY A 32 6.43 20.83 15.89
N ASP A 33 7.35 20.73 14.94
CA ASP A 33 8.39 19.69 14.95
C ASP A 33 9.67 20.22 15.65
N SER A 34 10.41 19.31 16.32
CA SER A 34 11.64 19.63 17.05
C SER A 34 11.45 20.72 18.12
N VAL A 35 10.27 20.78 18.73
CA VAL A 35 9.97 21.75 19.79
C VAL A 35 10.72 21.40 21.07
N ARG A 36 11.48 22.33 21.58
CA ARG A 36 12.36 22.13 22.73
C ARG A 36 11.64 22.19 24.05
N PHE A 37 11.68 21.12 24.81
CA PHE A 37 11.27 21.03 26.19
C PHE A 37 12.46 21.34 27.08
N ARG A 38 12.34 22.33 27.97
CA ARG A 38 13.44 22.96 28.67
C ARG A 38 13.29 22.88 30.18
N SER A 39 14.38 22.78 30.93
CA SER A 39 14.34 22.77 32.39
C SER A 39 14.00 24.12 33.03
N SER A 40 14.06 25.21 32.27
CA SER A 40 13.65 26.54 32.69
C SER A 40 13.03 27.33 31.53
N ALA A 41 12.18 28.30 31.82
CA ALA A 41 11.40 29.09 30.86
C ALA A 41 12.29 30.15 30.14
N THR A 42 13.28 29.70 29.37
CA THR A 42 14.20 30.57 28.60
C THR A 42 14.88 29.80 27.48
N ILE A 43 15.15 30.46 26.37
CA ILE A 43 16.01 29.93 25.29
C ILE A 43 17.48 30.29 25.47
N TYR A 44 17.83 31.19 26.38
CA TYR A 44 19.16 31.75 26.54
C TYR A 44 20.09 30.90 27.41
N ALA A 45 19.65 29.76 27.90
CA ALA A 45 20.45 28.81 28.65
C ALA A 45 20.55 27.47 27.91
N ASN A 46 21.64 26.74 28.17
CA ASN A 46 21.74 25.35 27.72
C ASN A 46 20.93 24.43 28.64
N ASN A 47 19.60 24.45 28.45
CA ASN A 47 18.62 23.87 29.35
C ASN A 47 17.62 22.95 28.65
N ILE A 48 17.97 22.42 27.48
CA ILE A 48 17.14 21.50 26.73
C ILE A 48 17.13 20.15 27.43
N ILE A 49 15.94 19.70 27.87
CA ILE A 49 15.74 18.35 28.40
C ILE A 49 15.60 17.38 27.24
N ARG A 50 14.73 17.72 26.25
CA ARG A 50 14.51 16.95 25.02
C ARG A 50 13.78 17.78 23.97
N GLU A 51 13.62 17.23 22.77
CA GLU A 51 12.80 17.78 21.71
C GLU A 51 11.55 16.89 21.50
N PHE A 52 10.43 17.52 21.13
CA PHE A 52 9.20 16.86 20.77
C PHE A 52 8.79 17.23 19.36
N ASN A 53 8.15 16.31 18.67
CA ASN A 53 7.53 16.58 17.39
C ASN A 53 6.04 16.91 17.56
N TYR A 54 5.43 17.34 16.47
CA TYR A 54 4.02 17.66 16.41
C TYR A 54 3.15 16.53 17.00
N GLY A 55 2.10 16.90 17.76
CA GLY A 55 1.15 15.96 18.36
C GLY A 55 1.59 15.35 19.70
N ALA A 56 2.85 15.55 20.14
CA ALA A 56 3.26 15.06 21.45
C ALA A 56 2.42 15.68 22.58
N GLU A 57 1.96 14.83 23.52
CA GLU A 57 1.13 15.23 24.65
C GLU A 57 1.94 15.17 25.96
N LEU A 58 1.86 16.25 26.75
CA LEU A 58 2.51 16.36 28.04
C LEU A 58 1.47 16.69 29.11
N GLU A 59 1.63 16.17 30.33
CA GLU A 59 0.80 16.53 31.47
C GLU A 59 0.95 18.02 31.78
N PHE A 60 -0.15 18.79 31.74
CA PHE A 60 -0.13 20.22 32.04
C PHE A 60 0.03 20.43 33.56
N ILE A 61 0.94 21.34 33.93
CA ILE A 61 1.14 21.71 35.34
C ILE A 61 0.68 23.15 35.58
N ASP A 62 1.16 24.11 34.77
CA ASP A 62 0.94 25.53 35.00
C ASP A 62 1.14 26.35 33.73
N ASP A 63 0.43 27.45 33.58
CA ASP A 63 0.54 28.42 32.49
C ASP A 63 0.72 29.89 32.96
N THR A 64 1.10 30.06 34.20
CA THR A 64 1.24 31.40 34.84
C THR A 64 2.55 32.09 34.48
N THR A 65 3.46 31.42 33.78
CA THR A 65 4.76 31.97 33.39
C THR A 65 4.59 33.13 32.39
N GLN A 66 5.20 34.27 32.69
CA GLN A 66 5.14 35.46 31.85
C GLN A 66 5.85 35.24 30.48
N SER A 67 5.42 36.03 29.48
CA SER A 67 6.13 36.14 28.19
C SER A 67 7.57 36.65 28.35
N GLY A 68 8.38 36.37 27.37
CA GLY A 68 9.80 36.79 27.36
C GLY A 68 10.77 35.64 27.37
N ASN A 69 12.05 35.93 27.52
CA ASN A 69 13.14 34.94 27.52
C ASN A 69 13.15 34.06 26.26
N GLY A 70 12.74 34.64 25.10
CA GLY A 70 12.69 33.99 23.81
C GLY A 70 11.38 33.24 23.51
N CYS A 71 10.31 33.55 24.23
CA CYS A 71 8.94 33.17 23.92
C CYS A 71 8.07 34.42 23.97
N ASP A 72 7.46 34.82 22.85
CA ASP A 72 6.71 36.08 22.74
C ASP A 72 5.40 36.00 23.50
N ASN A 73 4.84 34.82 23.68
CA ASN A 73 3.65 34.59 24.51
C ASN A 73 4.08 34.18 25.93
N LYS A 74 3.72 32.98 26.37
CA LYS A 74 4.03 32.46 27.69
C LYS A 74 4.64 31.07 27.60
N TRP A 75 5.25 30.59 28.66
CA TRP A 75 5.75 29.24 28.78
C TRP A 75 4.71 28.38 29.50
N TYR A 76 4.38 27.24 28.92
CA TYR A 76 3.61 26.20 29.61
C TYR A 76 4.58 25.33 30.41
N LYS A 77 4.31 25.19 31.71
CA LYS A 77 4.99 24.21 32.54
C LYS A 77 4.29 22.89 32.40
N ALA A 78 5.02 21.87 32.03
CA ALA A 78 4.46 20.54 31.74
C ALA A 78 5.36 19.45 32.29
N LYS A 79 4.82 18.23 32.34
CA LYS A 79 5.54 17.01 32.72
C LYS A 79 5.45 15.96 31.64
N TYR A 80 6.54 15.31 31.38
CA TYR A 80 6.60 14.13 30.51
C TYR A 80 7.46 13.05 31.15
N GLY A 81 6.84 11.88 31.45
CA GLY A 81 7.48 10.87 32.29
C GLY A 81 7.85 11.42 33.66
N SER A 82 9.09 11.28 34.08
CA SER A 82 9.61 11.87 35.33
C SER A 82 10.08 13.32 35.19
N SER A 83 10.22 13.84 33.96
CA SER A 83 10.79 15.15 33.71
C SER A 83 9.74 16.26 33.78
N VAL A 84 10.03 17.32 34.52
CA VAL A 84 9.24 18.57 34.55
C VAL A 84 10.02 19.64 33.82
N GLY A 85 9.33 20.39 32.95
CA GLY A 85 9.98 21.40 32.14
C GLY A 85 8.98 22.42 31.54
N TYR A 86 9.46 23.16 30.55
CA TYR A 86 8.75 24.29 29.94
C TYR A 86 8.75 24.19 28.43
N VAL A 87 7.60 24.50 27.81
CA VAL A 87 7.42 24.65 26.37
C VAL A 87 6.84 26.01 26.08
N CYS A 88 7.37 26.71 25.05
CA CYS A 88 6.80 27.98 24.60
C CYS A 88 5.43 27.76 23.96
N SER A 89 4.44 28.55 24.36
CA SER A 89 3.05 28.43 23.89
C SER A 89 2.84 28.79 22.42
N GLU A 90 3.85 29.31 21.73
CA GLU A 90 3.83 29.48 20.28
C GLU A 90 3.87 28.13 19.53
N PHE A 91 4.42 27.12 20.19
CA PHE A 91 4.61 25.76 19.64
C PHE A 91 3.82 24.70 20.42
N ALA A 92 2.81 25.14 21.22
CA ALA A 92 2.00 24.22 22.01
C ALA A 92 0.64 24.86 22.35
N ILE A 93 -0.37 24.03 22.52
CA ILE A 93 -1.70 24.44 23.00
C ILE A 93 -2.08 23.64 24.25
N ILE A 94 -2.96 24.22 25.10
CA ILE A 94 -3.58 23.47 26.21
C ILE A 94 -4.88 22.85 25.70
N LYS A 95 -5.03 21.55 25.89
CA LYS A 95 -6.27 20.81 25.61
C LYS A 95 -6.82 20.28 26.93
N THR A 96 -8.09 20.50 27.19
CA THR A 96 -8.78 19.86 28.32
C THR A 96 -9.21 18.48 27.87
N VAL A 97 -8.73 17.45 28.55
CA VAL A 97 -9.13 16.06 28.38
C VAL A 97 -10.11 15.77 29.51
N LYS A 98 -11.36 15.54 29.17
CA LYS A 98 -12.31 14.95 30.12
C LYS A 98 -11.98 13.47 30.19
N GLU A 99 -11.34 13.02 31.27
CA GLU A 99 -11.39 11.63 31.66
C GLU A 99 -12.78 11.34 32.22
N GLU A 100 -13.74 11.12 31.34
CA GLU A 100 -14.93 10.40 31.74
C GLU A 100 -14.49 8.96 31.98
N THR A 101 -14.21 8.62 33.23
CA THR A 101 -14.06 7.23 33.65
C THR A 101 -15.44 6.60 33.64
N ILE A 102 -15.88 6.22 32.45
CA ILE A 102 -17.07 5.40 32.26
C ILE A 102 -16.70 4.03 32.83
N ASN A 103 -17.38 3.63 33.95
CA ASN A 103 -17.10 2.35 34.61
C ASN A 103 -18.04 1.27 34.03
N PRO A 104 -17.52 0.17 33.49
CA PRO A 104 -18.35 -0.94 32.99
C PRO A 104 -19.37 -1.45 34.01
N ASP A 105 -19.02 -1.41 35.29
CA ASP A 105 -19.88 -1.89 36.38
C ASP A 105 -21.14 -1.03 36.62
N ASP A 106 -21.18 0.21 36.07
CA ASP A 106 -22.33 1.11 36.15
C ASP A 106 -23.44 0.74 35.13
N TYR A 107 -23.15 -0.17 34.19
CA TYR A 107 -24.06 -0.59 33.13
C TYR A 107 -24.62 -2.00 33.37
N LYS A 108 -25.93 -2.12 33.24
CA LYS A 108 -26.60 -3.42 33.26
C LYS A 108 -26.33 -4.23 31.95
N ASP A 109 -25.94 -3.55 30.91
CA ASP A 109 -25.66 -4.09 29.59
C ASP A 109 -24.36 -3.49 29.06
N TYR A 110 -23.37 -4.33 28.82
CA TYR A 110 -22.07 -3.93 28.28
C TYR A 110 -22.19 -3.28 26.86
N THR A 111 -23.26 -3.57 26.12
CA THR A 111 -23.60 -2.89 24.87
C THR A 111 -23.81 -1.39 25.09
N ALA A 112 -24.55 -1.02 26.13
CA ALA A 112 -24.80 0.39 26.46
C ALA A 112 -23.50 1.10 26.83
N TYR A 113 -22.65 0.45 27.61
CA TYR A 113 -21.31 0.94 27.97
C TYR A 113 -20.47 1.25 26.70
N LEU A 114 -20.35 0.30 25.77
CA LEU A 114 -19.57 0.49 24.53
C LEU A 114 -20.13 1.63 23.65
N LYS A 115 -21.44 1.78 23.59
CA LYS A 115 -22.09 2.90 22.88
C LYS A 115 -21.77 4.24 23.49
N GLU A 116 -21.76 4.33 24.82
CA GLU A 116 -21.42 5.56 25.54
C GLU A 116 -19.94 5.93 25.36
N LEU A 117 -19.05 4.92 25.26
CA LEU A 117 -17.67 5.14 24.86
C LEU A 117 -17.53 5.71 23.42
N GLY A 118 -18.58 5.65 22.60
CA GLY A 118 -18.61 6.14 21.24
C GLY A 118 -18.33 5.09 20.17
N PHE A 119 -18.39 3.80 20.49
CA PHE A 119 -18.25 2.75 19.49
C PHE A 119 -19.50 2.63 18.60
N PRO A 120 -19.37 2.63 17.27
CA PRO A 120 -20.47 2.34 16.35
C PRO A 120 -20.96 0.89 16.51
N ASP A 121 -22.24 0.65 16.20
CA ASP A 121 -22.88 -0.67 16.31
C ASP A 121 -22.09 -1.79 15.62
N SER A 122 -21.40 -1.51 14.53
CA SER A 122 -20.61 -2.49 13.79
C SER A 122 -19.36 -3.03 14.51
N TYR A 123 -18.90 -2.37 15.59
CA TYR A 123 -17.77 -2.81 16.42
C TYR A 123 -18.23 -3.68 17.60
N ILE A 124 -19.42 -3.42 18.10
CA ILE A 124 -19.92 -3.90 19.39
C ILE A 124 -19.93 -5.44 19.54
N PRO A 125 -20.41 -6.23 18.55
CA PRO A 125 -20.44 -7.68 18.72
C PRO A 125 -19.08 -8.31 18.98
N SER A 126 -18.05 -7.85 18.29
CA SER A 126 -16.69 -8.35 18.48
C SER A 126 -16.10 -7.94 19.83
N LEU A 127 -16.37 -6.71 20.27
CA LEU A 127 -15.88 -6.19 21.55
C LEU A 127 -16.55 -6.89 22.75
N ILE A 128 -17.85 -7.20 22.66
CA ILE A 128 -18.55 -8.01 23.65
C ILE A 128 -17.94 -9.41 23.75
N SER A 129 -17.68 -10.05 22.60
CA SER A 129 -17.05 -11.37 22.58
C SER A 129 -15.67 -11.38 23.26
N LEU A 130 -14.87 -10.34 22.99
CA LEU A 130 -13.55 -10.17 23.60
C LEU A 130 -13.64 -9.91 25.11
N HIS A 131 -14.56 -9.04 25.55
CA HIS A 131 -14.79 -8.77 26.96
C HIS A 131 -15.22 -10.02 27.74
N ASN A 132 -16.12 -10.82 27.16
CA ASN A 132 -16.57 -12.07 27.80
C ASN A 132 -15.42 -13.08 27.95
N SER A 133 -14.46 -13.10 27.01
CA SER A 133 -13.29 -13.98 27.09
C SER A 133 -12.21 -13.43 28.01
N HIS A 134 -12.06 -12.11 28.05
CA HIS A 134 -11.01 -11.40 28.79
C HIS A 134 -11.61 -10.20 29.55
N PRO A 135 -12.25 -10.38 30.68
CA PRO A 135 -12.95 -9.31 31.43
C PRO A 135 -12.04 -8.16 31.89
N ASN A 136 -10.72 -8.42 31.98
CA ASN A 136 -9.71 -7.41 32.36
C ASN A 136 -9.25 -6.53 31.19
N TRP A 137 -9.71 -6.82 29.95
CA TRP A 137 -9.37 -6.00 28.79
C TRP A 137 -10.31 -4.80 28.70
N GLN A 138 -9.72 -3.63 28.46
CA GLN A 138 -10.44 -2.37 28.36
C GLN A 138 -10.38 -1.85 26.94
N PHE A 139 -11.51 -1.35 26.43
CA PHE A 139 -11.61 -0.77 25.08
C PHE A 139 -11.81 0.73 25.18
N LYS A 140 -11.07 1.47 24.36
CA LYS A 140 -11.14 2.92 24.27
C LYS A 140 -11.31 3.31 22.79
N VAL A 141 -12.19 4.27 22.53
CA VAL A 141 -12.30 4.85 21.18
C VAL A 141 -11.14 5.81 20.94
N PHE A 142 -10.44 5.64 19.83
CA PHE A 142 -9.62 6.68 19.24
C PHE A 142 -10.43 7.34 18.12
N ASN A 143 -11.03 8.50 18.43
CA ASN A 143 -11.75 9.25 17.42
C ASN A 143 -10.75 9.95 16.50
N SER A 144 -10.62 9.47 15.28
CA SER A 144 -9.67 10.05 14.32
C SER A 144 -10.14 11.38 13.73
N ASP A 145 -11.47 11.63 13.72
CA ASP A 145 -12.11 12.73 13.00
C ASP A 145 -11.84 12.74 11.48
N LEU A 146 -11.21 11.71 10.94
CA LEU A 146 -10.85 11.57 9.53
C LEU A 146 -11.90 10.74 8.77
N ASP A 147 -12.10 11.05 7.49
CA ASP A 147 -12.92 10.25 6.59
C ASP A 147 -12.17 8.98 6.17
N PHE A 148 -12.84 7.82 6.31
CA PHE A 148 -12.22 6.54 6.00
C PHE A 148 -11.79 6.43 4.53
N ASN A 149 -12.67 6.82 3.60
CA ASN A 149 -12.39 6.68 2.17
C ASN A 149 -11.33 7.67 1.68
N GLU A 150 -11.26 8.87 2.29
CA GLU A 150 -10.21 9.83 2.01
C GLU A 150 -8.85 9.29 2.46
N MET A 151 -8.76 8.70 3.66
CA MET A 151 -7.53 8.09 4.15
C MET A 151 -7.11 6.88 3.31
N VAL A 152 -8.04 6.00 2.93
CA VAL A 152 -7.75 4.89 2.00
C VAL A 152 -7.23 5.41 0.66
N THR A 153 -7.81 6.50 0.15
CA THR A 153 -7.36 7.13 -1.10
C THR A 153 -5.97 7.73 -0.96
N PHE A 154 -5.71 8.41 0.16
CA PHE A 154 -4.39 8.97 0.47
C PHE A 154 -3.30 7.89 0.50
N GLU A 155 -3.56 6.77 1.18
CA GLU A 155 -2.64 5.63 1.25
C GLU A 155 -2.41 4.99 -0.12
N TYR A 156 -3.48 4.85 -0.91
CA TYR A 156 -3.41 4.32 -2.26
C TYR A 156 -2.62 5.25 -3.20
N ASP A 157 -2.86 6.56 -3.16
CA ASP A 157 -2.14 7.53 -3.98
C ASP A 157 -0.67 7.69 -3.55
N GLY A 158 -0.35 7.33 -2.31
CA GLY A 158 1.00 7.27 -1.78
C GLY A 158 1.85 6.09 -2.29
N TYR A 159 1.26 5.13 -2.99
CA TYR A 159 1.93 3.90 -3.43
C TYR A 159 3.17 4.13 -4.31
N SER A 160 3.15 5.14 -5.18
CA SER A 160 4.30 5.51 -6.01
C SER A 160 5.51 5.96 -5.19
N LYS A 161 5.30 6.26 -3.90
CA LYS A 161 6.32 6.63 -2.92
C LYS A 161 6.67 5.46 -1.97
N GLY A 162 6.03 4.30 -2.16
CA GLY A 162 6.24 3.14 -1.32
C GLY A 162 5.62 3.22 0.08
N TRP A 163 4.62 4.06 0.30
CA TRP A 163 4.02 4.23 1.63
C TRP A 163 3.19 3.04 2.09
N SER A 164 2.47 2.40 1.15
CA SER A 164 1.66 1.22 1.43
C SER A 164 2.01 0.12 0.45
N LEU A 165 2.60 -0.95 0.94
CA LEU A 165 3.10 -2.08 0.15
C LEU A 165 2.61 -3.40 0.74
N ILE A 166 2.57 -4.44 -0.09
CA ILE A 166 2.42 -5.83 0.33
C ILE A 166 3.67 -6.61 -0.04
N GLU A 167 4.07 -7.54 0.83
CA GLU A 167 5.21 -8.42 0.57
C GLU A 167 4.73 -9.76 -0.02
N ASP A 168 5.30 -10.16 -1.15
CA ASP A 168 5.08 -11.48 -1.74
C ASP A 168 6.18 -12.45 -1.31
N THR A 169 5.97 -13.10 -0.19
CA THR A 169 6.90 -14.11 0.36
C THR A 169 6.69 -15.51 -0.24
N GLY A 170 6.36 -15.59 -1.53
CA GLY A 170 6.01 -16.83 -2.22
C GLY A 170 4.53 -17.22 -2.07
N ARG A 171 3.70 -16.34 -1.54
CA ARG A 171 2.24 -16.50 -1.51
C ARG A 171 1.65 -16.08 -2.87
N TYR A 172 0.65 -16.79 -3.32
CA TYR A 172 -0.10 -16.43 -4.53
C TYR A 172 -1.14 -15.36 -4.19
N ILE A 173 -0.72 -14.10 -4.18
CA ILE A 173 -1.55 -12.94 -3.81
C ILE A 173 -1.74 -11.95 -4.96
N ASP A 174 -1.66 -12.40 -6.20
CA ASP A 174 -1.77 -11.50 -7.37
C ASP A 174 -3.06 -10.67 -7.36
N GLY A 175 -4.15 -11.23 -6.84
CA GLY A 175 -5.42 -10.51 -6.68
C GLY A 175 -5.39 -9.34 -5.69
N TYR A 176 -4.37 -9.26 -4.83
CA TYR A 176 -4.17 -8.14 -3.91
C TYR A 176 -3.33 -7.02 -4.53
N LYS A 177 -2.54 -7.33 -5.58
CA LYS A 177 -1.65 -6.39 -6.25
C LYS A 177 -2.43 -5.43 -7.13
N SER A 178 -2.05 -4.15 -7.14
CA SER A 178 -2.65 -3.14 -8.00
C SER A 178 -2.42 -3.47 -9.48
N THR A 179 -3.45 -3.22 -10.29
CA THR A 179 -3.41 -3.37 -11.75
C THR A 179 -3.32 -2.03 -12.48
N ASP A 180 -2.90 -0.97 -11.80
CA ASP A 180 -2.62 0.31 -12.44
C ASP A 180 -1.45 0.20 -13.42
N SER A 181 -1.49 0.98 -14.47
CA SER A 181 -0.56 0.89 -15.62
C SER A 181 0.91 0.97 -15.24
N TRP A 182 1.26 1.67 -14.15
CA TRP A 182 2.64 1.78 -13.68
C TRP A 182 3.09 0.56 -12.85
N SER A 183 2.15 -0.15 -12.22
CA SER A 183 2.42 -1.29 -11.32
C SER A 183 2.20 -2.65 -11.98
N TYR A 184 1.56 -2.68 -13.16
CA TYR A 184 1.15 -3.91 -13.79
C TYR A 184 1.16 -3.82 -15.33
N ASN A 185 1.74 -4.82 -15.98
CA ASN A 185 1.68 -4.99 -17.42
C ASN A 185 0.72 -6.13 -17.77
N TYR A 186 -0.47 -5.81 -18.26
CA TYR A 186 -1.49 -6.78 -18.59
C TYR A 186 -1.13 -7.65 -19.81
N LEU A 187 -0.25 -7.19 -20.71
CA LEU A 187 0.20 -7.95 -21.87
C LEU A 187 1.06 -9.14 -21.49
N THR A 188 1.91 -8.95 -20.47
CA THR A 188 2.88 -9.96 -20.01
C THR A 188 2.50 -10.58 -18.67
N ASP A 189 1.43 -10.09 -18.03
CA ASP A 189 0.98 -10.50 -16.69
C ASP A 189 2.05 -10.32 -15.61
N ILE A 190 2.84 -9.24 -15.72
CA ILE A 190 3.94 -8.95 -14.80
C ILE A 190 3.57 -7.77 -13.91
N PHE A 191 3.73 -7.95 -12.60
CA PHE A 191 3.63 -6.90 -11.61
C PHE A 191 4.99 -6.28 -11.33
N ASN A 192 5.03 -4.95 -11.17
CA ASN A 192 6.22 -4.25 -10.76
C ASN A 192 6.44 -4.44 -9.25
N ASN A 193 7.59 -4.99 -8.88
CA ASN A 193 7.98 -5.26 -7.49
C ASN A 193 9.21 -4.46 -7.03
N ASN A 194 9.60 -3.44 -7.78
CA ASN A 194 10.89 -2.78 -7.59
C ASN A 194 10.75 -1.49 -6.75
N PHE A 195 10.27 -1.61 -5.51
CA PHE A 195 10.05 -0.46 -4.64
C PHE A 195 11.23 -0.13 -3.72
N ASP A 196 12.03 -1.11 -3.32
CA ASP A 196 12.94 -0.91 -2.19
C ASP A 196 14.34 -1.51 -2.34
N GLY A 197 14.69 -2.08 -3.48
CA GLY A 197 16.05 -2.61 -3.73
C GLY A 197 16.53 -3.69 -2.76
N GLY A 198 15.71 -4.12 -1.81
CA GLY A 198 16.07 -4.93 -0.66
C GLY A 198 15.94 -6.44 -0.81
N GLY A 199 15.73 -6.97 -1.99
CA GLY A 199 15.69 -8.42 -2.22
C GLY A 199 14.36 -9.13 -1.90
N SER A 200 13.42 -8.50 -1.22
CA SER A 200 12.03 -8.96 -1.08
C SER A 200 11.18 -8.41 -2.22
N ALA A 201 10.21 -9.20 -2.69
CA ALA A 201 9.27 -8.76 -3.71
C ALA A 201 8.18 -7.89 -3.06
N TRP A 202 8.26 -6.59 -3.23
CA TRP A 202 7.28 -5.63 -2.72
C TRP A 202 6.40 -5.13 -3.86
N TYR A 203 5.08 -5.13 -3.66
CA TYR A 203 4.08 -4.75 -4.64
C TYR A 203 3.14 -3.69 -4.11
N ALA A 204 2.66 -2.82 -5.00
CA ALA A 204 1.56 -1.91 -4.71
C ALA A 204 0.26 -2.70 -4.50
N PRO A 205 -0.46 -2.51 -3.39
CA PRO A 205 -1.74 -3.17 -3.13
C PRO A 205 -2.88 -2.50 -3.91
N ARG A 206 -3.97 -3.23 -4.13
CA ARG A 206 -5.24 -2.65 -4.57
C ARG A 206 -5.85 -1.78 -3.47
N LYS A 207 -6.64 -0.78 -3.87
CA LYS A 207 -7.31 0.14 -2.96
C LYS A 207 -8.21 -0.58 -1.93
N ASN A 208 -8.96 -1.60 -2.35
CA ASN A 208 -9.79 -2.38 -1.45
C ASN A 208 -9.00 -3.28 -0.48
N VAL A 209 -7.78 -3.65 -0.81
CA VAL A 209 -6.85 -4.35 0.10
C VAL A 209 -6.35 -3.40 1.17
N ILE A 210 -5.98 -2.17 0.80
CA ILE A 210 -5.65 -1.11 1.77
C ILE A 210 -6.85 -0.87 2.70
N ALA A 211 -8.06 -0.72 2.14
CA ALA A 211 -9.28 -0.52 2.91
C ALA A 211 -9.51 -1.67 3.94
N TYR A 212 -9.25 -2.92 3.55
CA TYR A 212 -9.36 -4.05 4.47
C TYR A 212 -8.40 -3.94 5.66
N TYR A 213 -7.11 -3.63 5.41
CA TYR A 213 -6.11 -3.52 6.49
C TYR A 213 -6.23 -2.24 7.31
N MET A 214 -6.87 -1.20 6.77
CA MET A 214 -7.23 0.01 7.52
C MET A 214 -8.52 -0.12 8.32
N ASP A 215 -9.42 -1.05 8.00
CA ASP A 215 -10.68 -1.22 8.72
C ASP A 215 -10.45 -1.92 10.07
N PRO A 216 -10.53 -1.20 11.20
CA PRO A 216 -10.25 -1.80 12.51
C PRO A 216 -11.13 -3.00 12.84
N ARG A 217 -12.36 -3.04 12.31
CA ARG A 217 -13.34 -4.11 12.57
C ARG A 217 -12.89 -5.48 12.08
N ASN A 218 -11.96 -5.53 11.11
CA ASN A 218 -11.38 -6.77 10.60
C ASN A 218 -10.40 -7.43 11.57
N PHE A 219 -9.95 -6.70 12.59
CA PHE A 219 -8.88 -7.11 13.49
C PHE A 219 -9.32 -7.20 14.96
N LEU A 220 -10.62 -7.10 15.24
CA LEU A 220 -11.20 -7.27 16.57
C LEU A 220 -11.34 -8.75 16.92
N SER A 221 -10.24 -9.49 16.86
CA SER A 221 -10.08 -10.87 17.28
C SER A 221 -9.08 -10.96 18.43
N GLU A 222 -9.11 -12.04 19.20
CA GLU A 222 -8.28 -12.24 20.39
C GLU A 222 -6.77 -11.96 20.15
N LYS A 223 -6.23 -12.32 18.97
CA LYS A 223 -4.81 -12.13 18.69
C LYS A 223 -4.51 -10.79 18.01
N GLN A 224 -5.38 -10.38 17.10
CA GLN A 224 -5.09 -9.23 16.25
C GLN A 224 -5.46 -7.90 16.91
N ILE A 225 -6.30 -7.92 17.95
CA ILE A 225 -6.63 -6.72 18.72
C ILE A 225 -5.39 -6.05 19.33
N PHE A 226 -4.32 -6.81 19.54
CA PHE A 226 -3.05 -6.28 20.04
C PHE A 226 -2.39 -5.25 19.11
N MET A 227 -2.86 -5.10 17.86
CA MET A 227 -2.44 -3.95 17.05
C MET A 227 -2.96 -2.61 17.58
N PHE A 228 -3.97 -2.64 18.44
CA PHE A 228 -4.55 -1.46 19.10
C PHE A 228 -4.13 -1.35 20.58
N GLU A 229 -3.26 -2.24 21.09
CA GLU A 229 -2.72 -2.12 22.43
C GLU A 229 -2.08 -0.75 22.62
N THR A 230 -2.46 -0.06 23.71
CA THR A 230 -1.86 1.22 24.08
C THR A 230 -0.44 1.00 24.57
N LEU A 231 0.54 1.54 23.83
CA LEU A 231 1.96 1.37 24.09
C LEU A 231 2.53 2.44 25.02
N SER A 232 1.78 3.48 25.33
CA SER A 232 2.10 4.43 26.38
C SER A 232 1.86 3.82 27.77
N TYR A 233 2.59 4.32 28.78
CA TYR A 233 2.49 3.79 30.14
C TYR A 233 1.23 4.27 30.86
N ASN A 234 0.49 3.33 31.39
CA ASN A 234 -0.63 3.60 32.29
C ASN A 234 -0.50 2.76 33.58
N LYS A 235 -0.17 3.43 34.69
CA LYS A 235 0.07 2.78 35.98
C LYS A 235 -1.10 1.98 36.55
N SER A 236 -2.33 2.28 36.10
CA SER A 236 -3.53 1.58 36.57
C SER A 236 -3.69 0.18 35.97
N TYR A 237 -3.06 -0.05 34.80
CA TYR A 237 -3.22 -1.30 34.05
C TYR A 237 -1.88 -2.06 33.91
N GLN A 238 -0.78 -1.35 33.69
CA GLN A 238 0.54 -1.93 33.50
C GLN A 238 1.29 -1.92 34.84
N THR A 239 1.10 -2.96 35.60
CA THR A 239 1.52 -3.03 36.98
C THR A 239 2.88 -3.73 37.16
N ARG A 240 3.53 -3.48 38.30
CA ARG A 240 4.76 -4.16 38.70
C ARG A 240 4.57 -5.69 38.70
N ASP A 241 3.47 -6.21 39.25
CA ASP A 241 3.15 -7.65 39.24
C ASP A 241 3.04 -8.24 37.84
N GLY A 242 2.51 -7.46 36.90
CA GLY A 242 2.48 -7.86 35.49
C GLY A 242 3.88 -8.01 34.91
N VAL A 243 4.78 -7.04 35.15
CA VAL A 243 6.19 -7.12 34.75
C VAL A 243 6.88 -8.33 35.40
N GLU A 244 6.71 -8.52 36.69
CA GLU A 244 7.24 -9.71 37.42
C GLU A 244 6.75 -11.02 36.80
N THR A 245 5.48 -11.07 36.39
CA THR A 245 4.89 -12.24 35.71
C THR A 245 5.55 -12.51 34.37
N MET A 246 5.78 -11.48 33.57
CA MET A 246 6.42 -11.61 32.25
C MET A 246 7.91 -11.97 32.35
N LEU A 247 8.60 -11.56 33.41
CA LEU A 247 10.01 -11.88 33.64
C LEU A 247 10.23 -13.32 34.18
N LYS A 248 9.20 -14.02 34.65
CA LYS A 248 9.32 -15.41 35.08
C LYS A 248 9.91 -16.29 33.98
N ASN A 249 10.85 -17.16 34.36
CA ASN A 249 11.53 -18.07 33.44
C ASN A 249 12.28 -17.35 32.31
N THR A 250 12.82 -16.18 32.62
CA THR A 250 13.76 -15.46 31.73
C THR A 250 15.12 -15.31 32.42
N PHE A 251 16.13 -14.88 31.65
CA PHE A 251 17.44 -14.53 32.22
C PHE A 251 17.40 -13.25 33.08
N MET A 252 16.32 -12.46 32.96
CA MET A 252 16.15 -11.17 33.65
C MET A 252 15.64 -11.36 35.07
N THR A 253 16.46 -11.96 35.91
CA THR A 253 16.18 -12.21 37.36
C THR A 253 17.20 -11.52 38.23
N GLY A 254 16.78 -11.10 39.44
CA GLY A 254 17.65 -10.41 40.37
C GLY A 254 17.90 -8.93 40.01
N TYR A 255 19.14 -8.49 40.18
CA TYR A 255 19.52 -7.09 39.99
C TYR A 255 19.98 -6.80 38.58
N ALA A 256 19.69 -5.59 38.11
CA ALA A 256 20.05 -5.06 36.80
C ALA A 256 21.21 -4.04 36.87
N ASP A 257 21.70 -3.76 38.07
CA ASP A 257 22.85 -2.92 38.32
C ASP A 257 23.93 -3.65 39.15
N LYS A 258 25.17 -3.15 39.16
CA LYS A 258 26.28 -3.75 39.88
C LYS A 258 26.22 -3.50 41.37
N GLU A 259 25.56 -2.44 41.78
CA GLU A 259 25.38 -2.01 43.16
C GLU A 259 24.27 -2.78 43.90
N GLU A 260 23.56 -3.68 43.18
CA GLU A 260 22.42 -4.46 43.69
C GLU A 260 21.29 -3.58 44.30
N THR A 261 21.08 -2.41 43.68
CA THR A 261 20.05 -1.44 44.13
C THR A 261 18.80 -1.44 43.25
N LYS A 262 18.90 -1.89 42.00
CA LYS A 262 17.82 -1.90 41.01
C LYS A 262 17.63 -3.30 40.44
N THR A 263 16.46 -3.83 40.60
CA THR A 263 16.08 -5.10 39.95
C THR A 263 15.74 -4.87 38.46
N TYR A 264 15.64 -5.96 37.69
CA TYR A 264 15.09 -5.88 36.32
C TYR A 264 13.68 -5.30 36.29
N VAL A 265 12.85 -5.65 37.29
CA VAL A 265 11.49 -5.07 37.40
C VAL A 265 11.58 -3.55 37.59
N ASP A 266 12.50 -3.07 38.45
CA ASP A 266 12.71 -1.63 38.63
C ASP A 266 13.14 -0.97 37.33
N ALA A 267 14.06 -1.58 36.57
CA ALA A 267 14.54 -1.05 35.31
C ALA A 267 13.40 -0.84 34.29
N PHE A 268 12.51 -1.81 34.15
CA PHE A 268 11.36 -1.67 33.24
C PHE A 268 10.31 -0.67 33.76
N MET A 269 10.04 -0.64 35.04
CA MET A 269 9.08 0.31 35.64
C MET A 269 9.61 1.75 35.64
N ASP A 270 10.90 1.94 35.90
CA ASP A 270 11.54 3.24 35.83
C ASP A 270 11.58 3.75 34.37
N ALA A 271 11.94 2.87 33.41
CA ALA A 271 11.89 3.19 31.98
C ALA A 271 10.46 3.59 31.52
N ALA A 272 9.46 2.83 31.96
CA ALA A 272 8.06 3.13 31.66
C ALA A 272 7.66 4.51 32.18
N THR A 273 8.04 4.83 33.40
CA THR A 273 7.73 6.12 34.04
C THR A 273 8.49 7.27 33.40
N GLU A 274 9.77 7.06 33.03
CA GLU A 274 10.63 8.10 32.48
C GLU A 274 10.25 8.46 31.04
N PHE A 275 9.90 7.47 30.20
CA PHE A 275 9.69 7.69 28.77
C PHE A 275 8.23 7.52 28.35
N ASN A 276 7.30 7.32 29.29
CA ASN A 276 5.88 7.10 29.01
C ASN A 276 5.64 5.95 28.02
N VAL A 277 6.30 4.79 28.24
CA VAL A 277 6.21 3.62 27.39
C VAL A 277 5.80 2.40 28.19
N SER A 278 4.92 1.55 27.62
CA SER A 278 4.45 0.31 28.29
C SER A 278 5.60 -0.58 28.75
N PRO A 279 5.71 -0.90 30.04
CA PRO A 279 6.72 -1.83 30.51
C PRO A 279 6.50 -3.24 29.96
N TYR A 280 5.25 -3.61 29.63
CA TYR A 280 4.93 -4.89 29.00
C TYR A 280 5.49 -4.97 27.59
N LEU A 281 5.32 -3.88 26.81
CA LEU A 281 5.97 -3.76 25.50
C LEU A 281 7.49 -3.90 25.62
N LEU A 282 8.12 -3.21 26.57
CA LEU A 282 9.58 -3.24 26.76
C LEU A 282 10.08 -4.65 27.05
N VAL A 283 9.43 -5.37 28.01
CA VAL A 283 9.79 -6.76 28.32
C VAL A 283 9.58 -7.68 27.10
N SER A 284 8.44 -7.54 26.43
CA SER A 284 8.12 -8.34 25.24
C SER A 284 9.16 -8.13 24.12
N ARG A 285 9.57 -6.89 23.89
CA ARG A 285 10.61 -6.55 22.90
C ARG A 285 11.94 -7.19 23.27
N VAL A 286 12.38 -7.08 24.51
CA VAL A 286 13.64 -7.74 24.95
C VAL A 286 13.56 -9.25 24.68
N ILE A 287 12.46 -9.91 25.05
CA ILE A 287 12.33 -11.35 24.82
C ILE A 287 12.32 -11.69 23.31
N GLN A 288 11.71 -10.85 22.47
CA GLN A 288 11.72 -11.04 21.01
C GLN A 288 13.11 -10.86 20.41
N GLU A 289 13.87 -9.87 20.88
CA GLU A 289 15.17 -9.49 20.30
C GLU A 289 16.32 -10.41 20.75
N VAL A 290 16.34 -10.80 22.02
CA VAL A 290 17.46 -11.54 22.59
C VAL A 290 17.09 -12.90 23.17
N GLY A 291 15.82 -13.28 23.13
CA GLY A 291 15.31 -14.54 23.65
C GLY A 291 15.10 -14.56 25.16
N ALA A 292 14.27 -15.47 25.64
CA ALA A 292 13.99 -15.63 27.07
C ALA A 292 15.25 -16.09 27.88
N SER A 293 16.18 -16.76 27.23
CA SER A 293 17.45 -17.20 27.85
C SER A 293 18.56 -16.16 27.74
N GLY A 294 18.30 -15.04 27.06
CA GLY A 294 19.31 -14.06 26.71
C GLY A 294 20.19 -14.51 25.53
N SER A 295 20.91 -13.57 24.97
CA SER A 295 21.87 -13.81 23.89
C SER A 295 23.22 -13.17 24.21
N THR A 296 24.22 -13.39 23.35
CA THR A 296 25.58 -12.89 23.55
C THR A 296 25.63 -11.37 23.76
N ILE A 297 24.76 -10.59 23.08
CA ILE A 297 24.76 -9.12 23.14
C ILE A 297 24.30 -8.54 24.49
N VAL A 298 23.65 -9.37 25.34
CA VAL A 298 23.22 -8.99 26.71
C VAL A 298 24.03 -9.71 27.79
N SER A 299 25.09 -10.45 27.43
CA SER A 299 25.90 -11.21 28.38
C SER A 299 26.86 -10.35 29.20
N GLY A 300 27.30 -9.21 28.66
CA GLY A 300 28.35 -8.38 29.27
C GLY A 300 29.75 -9.01 29.28
N THR A 301 29.94 -10.10 28.51
CA THR A 301 31.21 -10.87 28.50
C THR A 301 31.87 -10.91 27.13
N VAL A 302 31.38 -10.13 26.17
CA VAL A 302 31.94 -10.09 24.82
C VAL A 302 33.29 -9.40 24.85
N SER A 303 34.30 -10.09 24.30
CA SER A 303 35.69 -9.58 24.29
C SER A 303 35.79 -8.21 23.63
N GLY A 304 36.36 -7.22 24.33
CA GLY A 304 36.47 -5.82 23.96
C GLY A 304 35.22 -4.96 24.26
N PHE A 305 34.15 -5.60 24.79
CA PHE A 305 32.93 -4.94 25.18
C PHE A 305 32.43 -5.44 26.57
N GLU A 306 33.34 -5.86 27.41
CA GLU A 306 33.00 -6.36 28.74
C GLU A 306 32.25 -5.30 29.56
N GLY A 307 31.15 -5.70 30.12
CA GLY A 307 30.26 -4.85 30.92
C GLY A 307 29.34 -3.92 30.13
N TYR A 308 29.29 -4.05 28.79
CA TYR A 308 28.31 -3.34 27.97
C TYR A 308 27.21 -4.27 27.50
N TYR A 309 25.99 -3.74 27.38
CA TYR A 309 24.76 -4.50 27.13
C TYR A 309 23.87 -3.80 26.10
N ASN A 310 23.17 -4.56 25.24
CA ASN A 310 22.17 -4.03 24.31
C ASN A 310 20.93 -4.93 24.28
N PHE A 311 19.93 -4.57 25.06
CA PHE A 311 18.72 -5.39 25.29
C PHE A 311 17.74 -5.40 24.10
N TYR A 312 17.82 -4.41 23.20
CA TYR A 312 16.85 -4.23 22.09
C TYR A 312 17.50 -4.34 20.72
N ASN A 313 18.68 -4.89 20.61
CA ASN A 313 19.46 -5.01 19.36
C ASN A 313 19.59 -3.68 18.57
N ILE A 314 19.53 -2.53 19.24
CA ILE A 314 19.60 -1.22 18.61
C ILE A 314 20.95 -1.06 17.92
N LYS A 315 20.90 -0.72 16.59
CA LYS A 315 22.08 -0.63 15.72
C LYS A 315 22.90 -1.92 15.60
N ALA A 316 22.36 -3.06 16.00
CA ALA A 316 22.94 -4.38 15.76
C ALA A 316 22.63 -4.81 14.32
N THR A 317 23.30 -4.19 13.33
CA THR A 317 23.07 -4.36 11.90
C THR A 317 24.39 -4.54 11.15
N GLY A 318 24.34 -4.93 9.89
CA GLY A 318 25.50 -5.09 9.02
C GLY A 318 25.84 -6.55 8.69
N GLU A 319 27.09 -6.83 8.38
CA GLU A 319 27.57 -8.18 8.06
C GLU A 319 27.43 -9.10 9.29
N ARG A 320 27.08 -10.35 9.05
CA ARG A 320 26.67 -11.31 10.09
C ARG A 320 27.67 -11.45 11.25
N ASP A 321 28.96 -11.35 10.97
CA ASP A 321 30.06 -11.44 11.94
C ASP A 321 30.27 -10.13 12.72
N LYS A 322 29.72 -9.01 12.28
CA LYS A 322 29.86 -7.69 12.87
C LYS A 322 28.62 -7.21 13.65
N ILE A 323 27.47 -7.88 13.50
CA ILE A 323 26.18 -7.45 14.09
C ILE A 323 26.31 -7.19 15.60
N ILE A 324 26.88 -8.15 16.35
CA ILE A 324 27.04 -8.03 17.80
C ILE A 324 27.99 -6.89 18.14
N ALA A 325 29.14 -6.80 17.46
CA ALA A 325 30.11 -5.73 17.68
C ALA A 325 29.53 -4.36 17.40
N ASN A 326 28.76 -4.19 16.31
CA ASN A 326 28.11 -2.93 15.97
C ASN A 326 27.09 -2.51 17.03
N GLY A 327 26.24 -3.44 17.51
CA GLY A 327 25.29 -3.18 18.57
C GLY A 327 25.96 -2.84 19.92
N LEU A 328 27.11 -3.47 20.25
CA LEU A 328 27.84 -3.19 21.48
C LEU A 328 28.71 -1.94 21.38
N ASN A 329 29.23 -1.58 20.20
CA ASN A 329 29.84 -0.26 19.98
C ASN A 329 28.83 0.86 20.27
N TYR A 330 27.60 0.73 19.72
CA TYR A 330 26.54 1.69 20.02
C TYR A 330 26.22 1.73 21.52
N ALA A 331 26.11 0.58 22.19
CA ALA A 331 25.90 0.51 23.64
C ALA A 331 27.01 1.24 24.43
N LYS A 332 28.26 1.07 24.01
CA LYS A 332 29.43 1.75 24.62
C LYS A 332 29.37 3.27 24.40
N GLU A 333 29.01 3.72 23.20
CA GLU A 333 28.80 5.15 22.88
C GLU A 333 27.69 5.77 23.73
N GLN A 334 26.63 5.00 24.02
CA GLN A 334 25.50 5.45 24.84
C GLN A 334 25.75 5.30 26.35
N GLY A 335 26.88 4.70 26.78
CA GLY A 335 27.20 4.47 28.18
C GLY A 335 26.33 3.40 28.84
N TRP A 336 25.89 2.37 28.08
CA TRP A 336 25.07 1.25 28.59
C TRP A 336 25.97 0.20 29.26
N ASP A 337 26.61 0.60 30.36
CA ASP A 337 27.62 -0.15 31.11
C ASP A 337 27.00 -1.00 32.25
N SER A 338 25.66 -1.06 32.33
CA SER A 338 24.88 -1.97 33.15
C SER A 338 23.61 -2.38 32.44
N GLN A 339 23.01 -3.48 32.86
CA GLN A 339 21.72 -3.93 32.32
C GLN A 339 20.63 -2.88 32.54
N TYR A 340 20.62 -2.24 33.72
CA TYR A 340 19.70 -1.14 34.06
C TYR A 340 19.80 -0.01 33.03
N LYS A 341 21.02 0.53 32.80
CA LYS A 341 21.24 1.63 31.85
C LYS A 341 20.90 1.23 30.42
N ALA A 342 21.16 -0.01 30.04
CA ALA A 342 20.82 -0.50 28.71
C ALA A 342 19.31 -0.64 28.49
N ILE A 343 18.55 -1.06 29.51
CA ILE A 343 17.07 -1.11 29.45
C ILE A 343 16.51 0.31 29.38
N ILE A 344 16.95 1.22 30.23
CA ILE A 344 16.53 2.64 30.24
C ILE A 344 16.84 3.30 28.90
N GLY A 345 18.09 3.19 28.42
CA GLY A 345 18.52 3.83 27.19
C GLY A 345 17.83 3.30 25.94
N GLY A 346 17.58 1.98 25.90
CA GLY A 346 16.84 1.36 24.82
C GLY A 346 15.35 1.72 24.81
N ALA A 347 14.73 1.83 25.99
CA ALA A 347 13.37 2.30 26.13
C ALA A 347 13.20 3.73 25.58
N ARG A 348 14.16 4.61 25.88
CA ARG A 348 14.19 5.96 25.29
C ARG A 348 14.18 5.93 23.76
N PHE A 349 14.98 5.04 23.16
CA PHE A 349 15.02 4.88 21.71
C PHE A 349 13.68 4.42 21.14
N ILE A 350 13.03 3.45 21.78
CA ILE A 350 11.71 2.91 21.37
C ILE A 350 10.61 3.97 21.49
N ALA A 351 10.60 4.75 22.58
CA ALA A 351 9.57 5.75 22.83
C ALA A 351 9.65 6.99 21.93
N LYS A 352 10.87 7.32 21.46
CA LYS A 352 11.22 8.63 20.93
C LYS A 352 10.40 9.06 19.70
N ASP A 353 10.30 8.18 18.72
CA ASP A 353 9.86 8.62 17.39
C ASP A 353 8.35 8.48 17.15
N TYR A 354 7.68 7.55 17.83
CA TYR A 354 6.25 7.25 17.58
C TYR A 354 5.37 7.45 18.81
N ILE A 355 5.69 6.78 19.92
CA ILE A 355 4.85 6.84 21.13
C ILE A 355 4.80 8.27 21.67
N SER A 356 5.92 8.99 21.65
CA SER A 356 6.02 10.36 22.14
C SER A 356 5.24 11.40 21.34
N VAL A 357 4.80 11.05 20.13
CA VAL A 357 4.01 11.94 19.25
C VAL A 357 2.55 11.49 19.13
N GLY A 358 2.10 10.57 20.00
CA GLY A 358 0.71 10.10 20.04
C GLY A 358 0.42 8.88 19.16
N GLN A 359 1.41 8.36 18.42
CA GLN A 359 1.27 7.11 17.65
C GLN A 359 1.57 5.90 18.56
N ASP A 360 0.76 5.76 19.61
CA ASP A 360 0.98 4.83 20.72
C ASP A 360 0.27 3.47 20.54
N THR A 361 -0.01 3.08 19.30
CA THR A 361 -0.42 1.72 18.94
C THR A 361 0.28 1.30 17.65
N LEU A 362 0.43 0.00 17.40
CA LEU A 362 0.99 -0.49 16.12
C LEU A 362 0.15 -0.01 14.92
N TYR A 363 -1.16 0.09 15.11
CA TYR A 363 -2.06 0.62 14.10
C TYR A 363 -1.73 2.09 13.76
N LEU A 364 -1.61 2.95 14.77
CA LEU A 364 -1.28 4.37 14.58
C LEU A 364 0.13 4.56 14.02
N GLN A 365 1.07 3.69 14.34
CA GLN A 365 2.43 3.72 13.77
C GLN A 365 2.44 3.40 12.27
N LYS A 366 1.49 2.59 11.78
CA LYS A 366 1.34 2.33 10.34
C LYS A 366 0.53 3.40 9.64
N TRP A 367 -0.66 3.73 10.16
CA TRP A 367 -1.62 4.55 9.42
C TRP A 367 -1.54 6.04 9.74
N ASP A 368 -0.85 6.40 10.82
CA ASP A 368 -0.61 7.79 11.25
C ASP A 368 -1.85 8.69 11.16
N LEU A 369 -2.79 8.47 12.07
CA LEU A 369 -4.04 9.26 12.12
C LEU A 369 -3.88 10.57 12.90
N ILE A 370 -2.66 11.02 13.15
CA ILE A 370 -2.39 12.21 13.96
C ILE A 370 -2.53 13.48 13.10
N VAL A 371 -3.52 14.30 13.44
CA VAL A 371 -3.75 15.59 12.77
C VAL A 371 -2.71 16.63 13.22
N PRO A 372 -2.35 17.63 12.37
CA PRO A 372 -2.99 17.99 11.12
C PRO A 372 -2.38 17.38 9.87
N ARG A 373 -1.44 16.45 9.97
CA ARG A 373 -0.75 15.85 8.81
C ARG A 373 -0.82 14.33 8.83
N PRO A 374 -2.03 13.74 8.84
CA PRO A 374 -2.17 12.28 8.92
C PRO A 374 -1.49 11.58 7.72
N GLY A 375 -1.03 10.36 7.95
CA GLY A 375 -0.39 9.52 6.95
C GLY A 375 1.05 9.88 6.59
N ARG A 376 1.65 10.88 7.23
CA ARG A 376 2.98 11.41 6.86
C ARG A 376 4.15 10.83 7.65
N HIS A 377 3.86 10.26 8.81
CA HIS A 377 4.87 9.72 9.72
C HIS A 377 4.58 8.25 10.02
N GLN A 378 4.94 7.37 9.08
CA GLN A 378 4.69 5.93 9.15
C GLN A 378 5.95 5.15 9.51
N TYR A 379 5.84 4.22 10.46
CA TYR A 379 6.93 3.33 10.87
C TYR A 379 7.21 2.23 9.85
N MET A 380 6.17 1.70 9.21
CA MET A 380 6.26 0.52 8.34
C MET A 380 5.50 0.73 7.02
N GLN A 381 6.09 0.25 5.92
CA GLN A 381 5.46 0.30 4.60
C GLN A 381 4.48 -0.87 4.37
N ASN A 382 4.76 -2.02 5.00
CA ASN A 382 3.92 -3.21 4.86
C ASN A 382 2.57 -3.02 5.55
N ILE A 383 1.48 -3.05 4.76
CA ILE A 383 0.11 -2.89 5.29
C ILE A 383 -0.35 -4.05 6.18
N GLU A 384 0.28 -5.22 6.07
CA GLU A 384 -0.01 -6.41 6.87
C GLU A 384 0.74 -6.40 8.21
N ALA A 385 1.78 -5.57 8.34
CA ALA A 385 2.69 -5.63 9.47
C ALA A 385 2.02 -5.40 10.83
N PRO A 386 1.10 -4.43 11.03
CA PRO A 386 0.44 -4.26 12.32
C PRO A 386 -0.29 -5.51 12.80
N ALA A 387 -1.02 -6.18 11.89
CA ALA A 387 -1.76 -7.39 12.22
C ALA A 387 -0.84 -8.59 12.52
N ASN A 388 0.28 -8.69 11.79
CA ASN A 388 1.27 -9.74 12.00
C ASN A 388 2.06 -9.53 13.31
N GLU A 389 2.43 -8.29 13.61
CA GLU A 389 3.09 -7.91 14.88
C GLU A 389 2.15 -8.13 16.08
N ALA A 390 0.85 -7.82 15.94
CA ALA A 390 -0.16 -8.08 16.95
C ALA A 390 -0.20 -9.55 17.37
N ILE A 391 -0.17 -10.47 16.40
CA ILE A 391 -0.14 -11.91 16.66
C ILE A 391 1.14 -12.31 17.41
N LYS A 392 2.29 -11.75 17.06
CA LYS A 392 3.55 -11.99 17.78
C LYS A 392 3.48 -11.47 19.22
N THR A 393 2.93 -10.27 19.41
CA THR A 393 2.71 -9.65 20.73
C THR A 393 1.80 -10.50 21.59
N TYR A 394 0.64 -10.91 21.07
CA TYR A 394 -0.26 -11.84 21.75
C TYR A 394 0.46 -13.13 22.19
N ASN A 395 1.16 -13.77 21.24
CA ASN A 395 1.89 -15.01 21.54
C ASN A 395 2.97 -14.79 22.62
N GLY A 396 3.65 -13.64 22.61
CA GLY A 396 4.62 -13.26 23.61
C GLY A 396 4.00 -13.20 25.02
N TYR A 397 2.87 -12.52 25.17
CA TYR A 397 2.14 -12.43 26.43
C TYR A 397 1.54 -13.77 26.87
N ASN A 398 0.93 -14.51 25.94
CA ASN A 398 0.32 -15.81 26.23
C ASN A 398 1.36 -16.83 26.70
N ASN A 399 2.53 -16.88 26.08
CA ASN A 399 3.64 -17.77 26.49
C ASN A 399 4.20 -17.44 27.87
N LYS A 400 3.88 -16.26 28.40
CA LYS A 400 4.26 -15.81 29.75
C LYS A 400 3.11 -15.86 30.76
N ASN A 401 1.97 -16.43 30.36
CA ASN A 401 0.74 -16.45 31.19
C ASN A 401 0.31 -15.02 31.64
N ALA A 402 0.58 -14.02 30.76
CA ALA A 402 0.25 -12.63 31.04
C ALA A 402 -0.98 -12.15 30.25
N ILE A 403 -1.60 -13.01 29.43
CA ILE A 403 -2.71 -12.63 28.55
C ILE A 403 -3.96 -12.18 29.32
N ASP A 404 -4.16 -12.68 30.56
CA ASP A 404 -5.28 -12.30 31.42
C ASP A 404 -4.97 -11.08 32.30
N LYS A 405 -3.82 -10.43 32.11
CA LYS A 405 -3.55 -9.14 32.74
C LYS A 405 -4.40 -8.05 32.10
N SER A 406 -4.47 -6.90 32.74
CA SER A 406 -5.22 -5.76 32.21
C SER A 406 -4.48 -5.13 31.03
N PHE A 407 -5.18 -4.98 29.91
CA PHE A 407 -4.73 -4.27 28.72
C PHE A 407 -5.73 -3.18 28.34
N ILE A 408 -5.23 -2.13 27.68
CA ILE A 408 -6.06 -1.09 27.08
C ILE A 408 -5.85 -1.15 25.57
N PHE A 409 -6.94 -1.22 24.82
CA PHE A 409 -6.95 -1.20 23.37
C PHE A 409 -7.59 0.10 22.88
N SER A 410 -6.79 0.96 22.27
CA SER A 410 -7.23 2.24 21.67
C SER A 410 -7.59 2.00 20.20
N ILE A 411 -8.90 1.86 19.94
CA ILE A 411 -9.43 1.37 18.66
C ILE A 411 -9.94 2.54 17.84
N PRO A 412 -9.42 2.76 16.61
CA PRO A 412 -9.82 3.86 15.77
C PRO A 412 -11.28 3.76 15.29
N VAL A 413 -11.93 4.92 15.28
CA VAL A 413 -13.22 5.13 14.64
C VAL A 413 -13.07 6.27 13.64
N TYR A 414 -13.44 6.02 12.39
CA TYR A 414 -13.42 7.01 11.32
C TYR A 414 -14.81 7.56 11.04
N LYS A 415 -14.87 8.74 10.42
CA LYS A 415 -16.09 9.24 9.80
C LYS A 415 -16.40 8.44 8.53
N ASN A 416 -17.68 8.32 8.21
CA ASN A 416 -18.20 7.73 6.99
C ASN A 416 -17.66 6.32 6.70
N MET A 417 -17.56 5.48 7.75
CA MET A 417 -17.17 4.08 7.60
C MET A 417 -18.13 3.37 6.64
N PRO A 418 -17.62 2.65 5.63
CA PRO A 418 -18.46 1.81 4.77
C PRO A 418 -18.98 0.59 5.54
N ASP A 419 -19.77 -0.26 4.88
CA ASP A 419 -19.97 -1.64 5.32
C ASP A 419 -18.59 -2.30 5.55
N LYS A 420 -18.58 -3.29 6.45
CA LYS A 420 -17.31 -3.95 6.81
C LYS A 420 -16.59 -4.43 5.54
N THR A 421 -15.35 -4.00 5.40
CA THR A 421 -14.53 -4.32 4.23
C THR A 421 -14.09 -5.78 4.23
N THR A 422 -13.91 -6.35 3.06
CA THR A 422 -13.46 -7.74 2.88
C THR A 422 -12.26 -7.80 1.93
N LEU A 423 -11.41 -8.81 2.12
CA LEU A 423 -10.34 -9.06 1.16
C LEU A 423 -10.92 -9.57 -0.16
N PRO A 424 -10.42 -9.09 -1.32
CA PRO A 424 -10.73 -9.71 -2.59
C PRO A 424 -10.10 -11.13 -2.67
N SER A 425 -10.46 -11.89 -3.70
CA SER A 425 -9.74 -13.13 -4.00
C SER A 425 -8.26 -12.84 -4.24
N SER A 426 -7.38 -13.67 -3.69
CA SER A 426 -5.92 -13.54 -3.86
C SER A 426 -5.42 -14.02 -5.24
N ALA A 427 -6.29 -14.68 -6.03
CA ALA A 427 -5.93 -15.23 -7.33
C ALA A 427 -5.67 -14.14 -8.39
N ASN A 428 -4.98 -14.51 -9.46
CA ASN A 428 -4.55 -13.58 -10.51
C ASN A 428 -5.73 -12.85 -11.16
N PRO A 429 -5.67 -11.51 -11.33
CA PRO A 429 -6.75 -10.68 -11.85
C PRO A 429 -6.76 -10.51 -13.37
N ASN A 430 -5.82 -11.12 -14.11
CA ASN A 430 -5.72 -10.91 -15.55
C ASN A 430 -6.87 -11.58 -16.29
N ASN A 431 -7.71 -10.77 -16.91
CA ASN A 431 -8.85 -11.19 -17.73
C ASN A 431 -8.69 -10.76 -19.21
N TYR A 432 -7.45 -10.58 -19.68
CA TYR A 432 -7.17 -10.23 -21.05
C TYR A 432 -7.02 -11.47 -21.95
N LEU A 433 -7.42 -11.32 -23.21
CA LEU A 433 -7.06 -12.25 -24.28
C LEU A 433 -5.75 -11.82 -24.91
N SER A 434 -4.86 -12.80 -25.18
CA SER A 434 -3.66 -12.59 -26.00
C SER A 434 -3.99 -12.64 -27.50
N SER A 435 -5.07 -13.33 -27.90
CA SER A 435 -5.53 -13.33 -29.28
C SER A 435 -7.02 -13.63 -29.35
N LEU A 436 -7.65 -13.13 -30.43
CA LEU A 436 -9.04 -13.40 -30.78
C LEU A 436 -9.13 -13.55 -32.30
N ALA A 437 -9.79 -14.61 -32.76
CA ALA A 437 -9.95 -14.88 -34.19
C ALA A 437 -11.39 -15.34 -34.49
N VAL A 438 -11.85 -15.04 -35.70
CA VAL A 438 -13.13 -15.51 -36.26
C VAL A 438 -12.82 -16.22 -37.58
N ASN A 439 -13.26 -17.46 -37.74
CA ASN A 439 -12.99 -18.30 -38.91
C ASN A 439 -11.50 -18.36 -39.30
N GLY A 440 -10.62 -18.37 -38.30
CA GLY A 440 -9.16 -18.36 -38.47
C GLY A 440 -8.53 -16.99 -38.79
N ALA A 441 -9.33 -15.95 -39.04
CA ALA A 441 -8.86 -14.60 -39.22
C ALA A 441 -8.73 -13.90 -37.87
N TYR A 442 -7.52 -13.45 -37.51
CA TYR A 442 -7.26 -12.77 -36.26
C TYR A 442 -7.85 -11.36 -36.24
N LEU A 443 -8.61 -11.04 -35.19
CA LEU A 443 -9.01 -9.68 -34.87
C LEU A 443 -7.85 -8.96 -34.15
N PHE A 444 -7.09 -9.70 -33.34
CA PHE A 444 -5.81 -9.27 -32.79
C PHE A 444 -4.97 -10.52 -32.37
N LYS A 445 -3.65 -10.33 -32.33
CA LYS A 445 -2.66 -11.36 -31.94
C LYS A 445 -1.89 -11.02 -30.67
N GLU A 446 -2.15 -9.85 -30.08
CA GLU A 446 -1.60 -9.41 -28.80
C GLU A 446 -2.71 -8.77 -27.98
N ALA A 447 -2.61 -8.87 -26.65
CA ALA A 447 -3.61 -8.32 -25.75
C ALA A 447 -3.83 -6.82 -26.00
N THR A 448 -5.08 -6.40 -26.02
CA THR A 448 -5.50 -5.04 -26.31
C THR A 448 -6.55 -4.56 -25.32
N THR A 449 -6.62 -3.25 -25.12
CA THR A 449 -7.70 -2.61 -24.35
C THR A 449 -8.99 -2.49 -25.15
N ASN A 450 -8.92 -2.65 -26.49
CA ASN A 450 -10.13 -2.68 -27.33
C ASN A 450 -10.93 -3.94 -27.03
N THR A 451 -12.22 -3.77 -26.79
CA THR A 451 -13.15 -4.84 -26.44
C THR A 451 -14.31 -4.98 -27.43
N SER A 452 -14.29 -4.27 -28.56
CA SER A 452 -15.35 -4.35 -29.57
C SER A 452 -14.76 -4.41 -30.96
N PHE A 453 -15.20 -5.40 -31.77
CA PHE A 453 -14.68 -5.70 -33.08
C PHE A 453 -15.82 -5.96 -34.06
N ASP A 454 -15.72 -5.41 -35.26
CA ASP A 454 -16.69 -5.60 -36.32
C ASP A 454 -16.19 -6.65 -37.31
N VAL A 455 -17.04 -7.63 -37.64
CA VAL A 455 -16.73 -8.70 -38.58
C VAL A 455 -17.84 -8.81 -39.60
N VAL A 456 -17.47 -8.89 -40.86
CA VAL A 456 -18.43 -9.11 -41.96
C VAL A 456 -18.24 -10.50 -42.55
N VAL A 457 -19.33 -11.24 -42.66
CA VAL A 457 -19.33 -12.61 -43.20
C VAL A 457 -20.22 -12.66 -44.44
N ASP A 458 -20.12 -13.74 -45.21
CA ASP A 458 -20.95 -13.94 -46.41
C ASP A 458 -22.43 -14.10 -46.06
N ALA A 459 -23.30 -13.72 -46.98
CA ALA A 459 -24.77 -13.64 -46.77
C ALA A 459 -25.42 -14.96 -46.32
N ASP A 460 -24.86 -16.09 -46.71
CA ASP A 460 -25.32 -17.44 -46.43
C ASP A 460 -24.66 -18.11 -45.22
N THR A 461 -23.70 -17.40 -44.55
CA THR A 461 -23.03 -17.93 -43.38
C THR A 461 -24.01 -18.22 -42.25
N GLN A 462 -24.02 -19.44 -41.73
CA GLN A 462 -24.94 -19.88 -40.65
C GLN A 462 -24.28 -19.92 -39.30
N SER A 463 -22.96 -20.07 -39.26
CA SER A 463 -22.16 -20.09 -38.01
C SER A 463 -20.76 -19.54 -38.28
N VAL A 464 -20.11 -19.11 -37.21
CA VAL A 464 -18.71 -18.71 -37.21
C VAL A 464 -17.95 -19.50 -36.15
N GLU A 465 -16.69 -19.80 -36.44
CA GLU A 465 -15.80 -20.44 -35.46
C GLU A 465 -15.01 -19.35 -34.76
N ILE A 466 -15.12 -19.28 -33.44
CA ILE A 466 -14.42 -18.27 -32.62
C ILE A 466 -13.32 -18.97 -31.85
N ALA A 467 -12.08 -18.53 -32.04
CA ALA A 467 -10.92 -18.97 -31.29
C ALA A 467 -10.33 -17.81 -30.49
N ALA A 468 -10.01 -18.07 -29.23
CA ALA A 468 -9.40 -17.07 -28.34
C ALA A 468 -8.34 -17.70 -27.45
N THR A 469 -7.28 -16.97 -27.15
CA THR A 469 -6.23 -17.36 -26.22
C THR A 469 -6.14 -16.33 -25.10
N LYS A 470 -6.06 -16.79 -23.87
CA LYS A 470 -5.95 -15.96 -22.67
C LYS A 470 -4.51 -15.59 -22.35
N VAL A 471 -4.28 -14.42 -21.75
CA VAL A 471 -2.96 -14.01 -21.27
C VAL A 471 -2.56 -14.86 -20.04
N ASN A 472 -3.42 -14.95 -19.04
CA ASN A 472 -3.16 -15.73 -17.84
C ASN A 472 -3.82 -17.10 -17.89
N LYS A 473 -3.05 -18.14 -17.54
CA LYS A 473 -3.51 -19.54 -17.53
C LYS A 473 -4.70 -19.83 -16.60
N ALA A 474 -4.83 -19.06 -15.51
CA ALA A 474 -5.90 -19.23 -14.52
C ALA A 474 -7.25 -18.68 -15.00
N ALA A 475 -7.27 -17.81 -16.01
CA ALA A 475 -8.53 -17.30 -16.57
C ALA A 475 -9.30 -18.40 -17.31
N THR A 476 -10.62 -18.23 -17.42
CA THR A 476 -11.50 -19.06 -18.26
C THR A 476 -12.12 -18.20 -19.35
N ILE A 477 -12.48 -18.84 -20.47
CA ILE A 477 -13.10 -18.16 -21.62
C ILE A 477 -14.42 -18.85 -21.92
N GLU A 478 -15.47 -18.06 -22.09
CA GLU A 478 -16.80 -18.50 -22.54
C GLU A 478 -17.18 -17.77 -23.82
N GLY A 479 -18.03 -18.39 -24.65
CA GLY A 479 -18.49 -17.82 -25.92
C GLY A 479 -17.61 -18.15 -27.13
N VAL A 480 -16.62 -19.07 -26.98
CA VAL A 480 -15.76 -19.54 -28.07
C VAL A 480 -16.27 -20.84 -28.70
N GLY A 481 -15.68 -21.23 -29.82
CA GLY A 481 -16.09 -22.39 -30.63
C GLY A 481 -17.06 -21.99 -31.70
N SER A 482 -17.89 -22.93 -32.15
CA SER A 482 -18.88 -22.72 -33.23
C SER A 482 -20.09 -21.99 -32.68
N VAL A 483 -20.33 -20.78 -33.16
CA VAL A 483 -21.45 -19.93 -32.75
C VAL A 483 -22.41 -19.72 -33.95
N SER A 484 -23.66 -20.05 -33.77
CA SER A 484 -24.72 -19.83 -34.79
C SER A 484 -25.01 -18.32 -34.95
N ILE A 485 -25.17 -17.90 -36.21
CA ILE A 485 -25.48 -16.52 -36.58
C ILE A 485 -26.74 -16.47 -37.49
N PRO A 486 -27.91 -16.73 -36.93
CA PRO A 486 -29.13 -16.76 -37.73
C PRO A 486 -29.55 -15.41 -38.32
N ASN A 487 -29.12 -14.30 -37.70
CA ASN A 487 -29.49 -12.94 -38.04
C ASN A 487 -28.47 -12.26 -38.96
N ASP A 488 -28.92 -11.26 -39.73
CA ASP A 488 -28.03 -10.45 -40.58
C ASP A 488 -27.07 -9.58 -39.78
N LYS A 489 -27.42 -9.24 -38.53
CA LYS A 489 -26.58 -8.57 -37.56
C LYS A 489 -26.71 -9.23 -36.19
N GLN A 490 -25.62 -9.51 -35.55
CA GLN A 490 -25.59 -10.15 -34.24
C GLN A 490 -24.33 -9.77 -33.50
N THR A 491 -24.44 -9.49 -32.19
CA THR A 491 -23.26 -9.33 -31.33
C THR A 491 -23.02 -10.63 -30.56
N ILE A 492 -21.80 -11.11 -30.54
CA ILE A 492 -21.34 -12.26 -29.78
C ILE A 492 -20.45 -11.75 -28.67
N ASP A 493 -20.79 -12.13 -27.44
CA ASP A 493 -20.02 -11.78 -26.26
C ASP A 493 -19.05 -12.91 -25.91
N ILE A 494 -17.75 -12.60 -25.84
CA ILE A 494 -16.71 -13.50 -25.34
C ILE A 494 -16.37 -13.05 -23.94
N THR A 495 -16.74 -13.84 -22.95
CA THR A 495 -16.49 -13.52 -21.55
C THR A 495 -15.21 -14.19 -21.07
N VAL A 496 -14.26 -13.38 -20.61
CA VAL A 496 -13.03 -13.83 -19.95
C VAL A 496 -13.19 -13.60 -18.47
N THR A 497 -13.15 -14.68 -17.70
CA THR A 497 -13.18 -14.61 -16.22
C THR A 497 -11.78 -14.91 -15.69
N ALA A 498 -11.16 -13.93 -15.03
CA ALA A 498 -9.88 -14.08 -14.37
C ALA A 498 -9.93 -15.08 -13.22
N GLY A 499 -8.79 -15.52 -12.73
CA GLY A 499 -8.67 -16.41 -11.57
C GLY A 499 -9.33 -15.85 -10.30
N ASN A 500 -9.33 -14.52 -10.11
CA ASN A 500 -9.97 -13.82 -8.99
C ASN A 500 -11.49 -13.58 -9.17
N GLY A 501 -12.05 -13.95 -10.32
CA GLY A 501 -13.46 -13.76 -10.66
C GLY A 501 -13.79 -12.47 -11.43
N ASP A 502 -12.83 -11.57 -11.64
CA ASP A 502 -13.02 -10.35 -12.43
C ASP A 502 -13.34 -10.72 -13.89
N LYS A 503 -14.36 -10.10 -14.47
CA LYS A 503 -14.81 -10.40 -15.83
C LYS A 503 -14.49 -9.27 -16.81
N ARG A 504 -14.10 -9.66 -18.04
CA ARG A 504 -13.98 -8.79 -19.20
C ARG A 504 -14.78 -9.38 -20.34
N ILE A 505 -15.54 -8.56 -21.05
CA ILE A 505 -16.34 -8.97 -22.19
C ILE A 505 -15.78 -8.35 -23.45
N TYR A 506 -15.43 -9.20 -24.42
CA TYR A 506 -15.10 -8.79 -25.78
C TYR A 506 -16.33 -9.01 -26.66
N LYS A 507 -16.70 -8.00 -27.43
CA LYS A 507 -17.86 -8.01 -28.32
C LYS A 507 -17.43 -8.18 -29.77
N ILE A 508 -17.98 -9.16 -30.45
CA ILE A 508 -17.82 -9.35 -31.89
C ILE A 508 -19.13 -9.01 -32.55
N ASN A 509 -19.18 -7.91 -33.25
CA ASN A 509 -20.33 -7.46 -34.00
C ASN A 509 -20.28 -8.08 -35.39
N ILE A 510 -21.04 -9.17 -35.58
CA ILE A 510 -21.13 -9.83 -36.87
C ILE A 510 -22.19 -9.12 -37.74
N SER A 511 -21.86 -8.89 -39.00
CA SER A 511 -22.84 -8.49 -40.03
C SER A 511 -22.65 -9.34 -41.28
N LYS A 512 -23.77 -9.78 -41.89
CA LYS A 512 -23.75 -10.50 -43.15
C LYS A 512 -23.74 -9.52 -44.30
N LYS A 513 -23.03 -9.87 -45.37
CA LYS A 513 -23.14 -9.14 -46.65
C LYS A 513 -24.58 -9.16 -47.15
N ALA A 514 -25.00 -8.13 -47.83
CA ALA A 514 -26.28 -8.18 -48.52
C ALA A 514 -26.24 -9.29 -49.62
N LYS A 515 -27.34 -10.07 -49.78
CA LYS A 515 -27.45 -11.01 -50.90
C LYS A 515 -27.32 -10.23 -52.20
N GLU A 516 -26.38 -10.61 -53.03
CA GLU A 516 -26.25 -10.03 -54.36
C GLU A 516 -27.55 -10.22 -55.16
N VAL A 517 -28.23 -9.13 -55.40
CA VAL A 517 -29.13 -9.04 -56.55
C VAL A 517 -28.24 -8.77 -57.76
N THR A 518 -28.12 -9.74 -58.67
CA THR A 518 -27.36 -9.62 -59.91
C THR A 518 -27.85 -8.43 -60.73
N ASN A 519 -27.28 -7.26 -60.49
CA ASN A 519 -27.24 -6.11 -61.38
C ASN A 519 -25.88 -5.42 -61.11
N GLU A 520 -25.12 -5.22 -62.13
CA GLU A 520 -23.75 -4.65 -62.23
C GLU A 520 -23.16 -4.19 -60.90
N THR A 521 -22.10 -4.88 -60.43
CA THR A 521 -21.40 -4.65 -59.16
C THR A 521 -20.92 -3.20 -59.12
N PRO A 522 -21.42 -2.35 -58.23
CA PRO A 522 -20.82 -1.04 -58.02
C PRO A 522 -19.40 -1.24 -57.48
N ALA A 523 -18.43 -0.49 -58.05
CA ALA A 523 -17.04 -0.53 -57.54
C ALA A 523 -16.97 -0.30 -56.02
N LEU A 524 -16.14 -1.08 -55.34
CA LEU A 524 -15.94 -0.97 -53.89
C LEU A 524 -15.38 0.42 -53.54
N ASP A 525 -15.79 0.97 -52.42
CA ASP A 525 -15.08 2.13 -51.89
C ASP A 525 -13.77 1.71 -51.19
N ILE A 526 -12.87 2.69 -51.00
CA ILE A 526 -11.52 2.40 -50.48
C ILE A 526 -11.59 1.84 -49.07
N SER A 527 -12.51 2.31 -48.25
CA SER A 527 -12.67 1.83 -46.84
C SER A 527 -13.03 0.36 -46.84
N GLU A 528 -13.87 -0.09 -47.75
CA GLU A 528 -14.28 -1.49 -47.89
C GLU A 528 -13.16 -2.38 -48.43
N ILE A 529 -12.37 -1.87 -49.41
CA ILE A 529 -11.19 -2.58 -49.89
C ILE A 529 -10.22 -2.85 -48.75
N LEU A 530 -9.86 -1.83 -48.00
CA LEU A 530 -8.93 -1.95 -46.89
C LEU A 530 -9.45 -2.90 -45.81
N ARG A 531 -10.75 -2.81 -45.48
CA ARG A 531 -11.42 -3.69 -44.51
C ARG A 531 -11.38 -5.17 -44.93
N VAL A 532 -11.73 -5.44 -46.18
CA VAL A 532 -11.76 -6.81 -46.71
C VAL A 532 -10.36 -7.42 -46.79
N LEU A 533 -9.34 -6.59 -47.01
CA LEU A 533 -7.94 -7.01 -47.03
C LEU A 533 -7.31 -7.06 -45.62
N ASN A 534 -8.09 -6.75 -44.56
CA ASN A 534 -7.60 -6.61 -43.20
C ASN A 534 -6.43 -5.66 -43.06
N ILE A 535 -6.45 -4.56 -43.80
CA ILE A 535 -5.43 -3.52 -43.73
C ILE A 535 -5.85 -2.52 -42.63
N ASN A 536 -5.12 -2.54 -41.50
CA ASN A 536 -5.38 -1.63 -40.41
C ASN A 536 -5.11 -0.19 -40.79
N ASN A 537 -6.06 0.72 -40.59
CA ASN A 537 -5.91 2.14 -40.86
C ASN A 537 -6.77 2.99 -39.91
N ASP A 538 -6.35 4.24 -39.71
CA ASP A 538 -7.13 5.25 -38.98
C ASP A 538 -7.70 6.35 -39.91
N GLY A 539 -7.66 6.13 -41.18
CA GLY A 539 -8.07 7.11 -42.20
C GLY A 539 -6.95 8.00 -42.72
N THR A 540 -5.79 8.05 -42.06
CA THR A 540 -4.57 8.82 -42.46
C THR A 540 -3.39 7.90 -42.64
N TYR A 541 -3.23 6.95 -41.71
CA TYR A 541 -2.12 6.02 -41.66
C TYR A 541 -2.60 4.59 -41.91
N ILE A 542 -1.69 3.76 -42.41
CA ILE A 542 -1.83 2.31 -42.54
C ILE A 542 -0.77 1.64 -41.67
N TYR A 543 -1.18 0.64 -40.91
CA TYR A 543 -0.40 -0.08 -39.89
C TYR A 543 -0.40 -1.59 -40.16
N GLY A 544 0.49 -2.32 -39.47
CA GLY A 544 0.42 -3.78 -39.34
C GLY A 544 1.08 -4.55 -40.47
N TYR A 545 1.90 -3.90 -41.30
CA TYR A 545 2.71 -4.59 -42.29
C TYR A 545 4.01 -5.09 -41.68
N GLU A 546 4.29 -6.37 -41.87
CA GLU A 546 5.54 -6.97 -41.45
C GLU A 546 6.76 -6.33 -42.13
N LEU A 547 7.89 -6.28 -41.39
CA LEU A 547 9.18 -5.87 -41.94
C LEU A 547 9.51 -6.69 -43.18
N ASN A 548 10.16 -6.06 -44.18
CA ASN A 548 10.49 -6.65 -45.48
C ASN A 548 9.30 -6.97 -46.39
N THR A 549 8.11 -6.43 -46.11
CA THR A 549 6.98 -6.52 -47.04
C THR A 549 7.33 -5.74 -48.31
N ASP A 550 7.07 -6.35 -49.46
CA ASP A 550 7.30 -5.71 -50.76
C ASP A 550 6.07 -4.89 -51.21
N ALA A 551 6.28 -3.67 -51.66
CA ALA A 551 5.22 -2.77 -52.14
C ALA A 551 4.35 -3.38 -53.25
N SER A 552 4.93 -4.23 -54.12
CA SER A 552 4.19 -4.90 -55.19
C SER A 552 3.10 -5.83 -54.68
N LYS A 553 3.34 -6.46 -53.50
CA LYS A 553 2.32 -7.33 -52.85
C LYS A 553 1.11 -6.52 -52.41
N ILE A 554 1.33 -5.33 -51.85
CA ILE A 554 0.26 -4.44 -51.40
C ILE A 554 -0.53 -3.93 -52.59
N ILE A 555 0.18 -3.43 -53.62
CA ILE A 555 -0.43 -2.95 -54.87
C ILE A 555 -1.30 -4.05 -55.48
N LYS A 556 -0.72 -5.27 -55.61
CA LYS A 556 -1.42 -6.41 -56.18
C LYS A 556 -2.66 -6.82 -55.37
N SER A 557 -2.57 -6.87 -54.06
CA SER A 557 -3.70 -7.29 -53.19
C SER A 557 -4.90 -6.34 -53.38
N ILE A 558 -4.65 -5.02 -53.50
CA ILE A 558 -5.70 -4.03 -53.72
C ILE A 558 -6.29 -4.13 -55.12
N THR A 559 -5.45 -4.24 -56.13
CA THR A 559 -5.90 -4.34 -57.54
C THR A 559 -6.57 -5.68 -57.86
N ASP A 560 -6.16 -6.76 -57.25
CA ASP A 560 -6.85 -8.05 -57.37
C ASP A 560 -8.24 -8.02 -56.70
N LYS A 561 -8.43 -7.21 -55.65
CA LYS A 561 -9.70 -7.10 -54.94
C LYS A 561 -10.68 -6.18 -55.67
N GLU A 562 -10.19 -5.10 -56.24
CA GLU A 562 -10.98 -4.16 -57.05
C GLU A 562 -10.23 -3.86 -58.34
N ASN A 563 -10.63 -4.54 -59.42
CA ASN A 563 -9.95 -4.47 -60.71
C ASN A 563 -10.05 -3.09 -61.42
N LYS A 564 -10.97 -2.23 -60.94
CA LYS A 564 -11.11 -0.84 -61.37
C LYS A 564 -10.34 0.14 -60.50
N ALA A 565 -9.62 -0.34 -59.45
CA ALA A 565 -8.80 0.51 -58.62
C ALA A 565 -7.43 0.73 -59.28
N THR A 566 -6.93 1.94 -59.14
CA THR A 566 -5.54 2.29 -59.47
C THR A 566 -4.79 2.57 -58.16
N VAL A 567 -3.60 1.98 -58.01
CA VAL A 567 -2.79 2.16 -56.83
C VAL A 567 -1.45 2.77 -57.23
N ILE A 568 -1.12 3.91 -56.66
CA ILE A 568 0.18 4.55 -56.81
C ILE A 568 0.89 4.48 -55.43
N TYR A 569 2.03 3.86 -55.42
CA TYR A 569 2.85 3.76 -54.22
C TYR A 569 4.10 4.62 -54.39
N THR A 570 4.39 5.51 -53.46
CA THR A 570 5.56 6.40 -53.48
C THR A 570 6.37 6.27 -52.20
N ASN A 571 7.68 6.43 -52.30
CA ASN A 571 8.52 6.56 -51.11
C ASN A 571 8.28 7.92 -50.41
N LYS A 572 8.88 8.11 -49.27
CA LYS A 572 8.76 9.35 -48.46
C LYS A 572 9.17 10.61 -49.24
N ASP A 573 10.01 10.47 -50.27
CA ASP A 573 10.46 11.57 -51.15
C ASP A 573 9.53 11.77 -52.35
N ASN A 574 8.35 11.16 -52.37
CA ASN A 574 7.33 11.16 -53.41
C ASN A 574 7.78 10.56 -54.76
N GLN A 575 8.77 9.69 -54.76
CA GLN A 575 9.18 8.96 -55.98
C GLN A 575 8.37 7.66 -56.09
N GLU A 576 7.80 7.38 -57.25
CA GLU A 576 6.99 6.18 -57.50
C GLU A 576 7.84 4.91 -57.33
N LYS A 577 7.24 3.93 -56.61
CA LYS A 577 7.88 2.67 -56.24
C LYS A 577 6.93 1.52 -56.60
N LYS A 578 7.25 0.74 -57.62
CA LYS A 578 6.43 -0.40 -58.05
C LYS A 578 6.78 -1.71 -57.35
N ASN A 579 7.93 -1.80 -56.72
CA ASN A 579 8.46 -2.93 -55.96
C ASN A 579 9.47 -2.43 -54.94
N GLY A 580 9.95 -3.37 -54.10
CA GLY A 580 10.92 -3.10 -53.04
C GLY A 580 10.24 -2.93 -51.67
N ILE A 581 11.09 -2.98 -50.63
CA ILE A 581 10.63 -3.00 -49.23
C ILE A 581 9.92 -1.69 -48.88
N ILE A 582 8.77 -1.79 -48.22
CA ILE A 582 8.03 -0.63 -47.69
C ILE A 582 8.77 0.00 -46.50
N ALA A 583 8.56 1.28 -46.25
CA ALA A 583 9.17 2.03 -45.17
C ALA A 583 8.18 3.00 -44.52
N SER A 584 8.46 3.41 -43.29
CA SER A 584 7.70 4.47 -42.62
C SER A 584 7.79 5.76 -43.42
N GLY A 585 6.62 6.41 -43.62
CA GLY A 585 6.53 7.63 -44.39
C GLY A 585 6.30 7.40 -45.92
N ASP A 586 6.40 6.16 -46.42
CA ASP A 586 5.94 5.80 -47.74
C ASP A 586 4.43 6.06 -47.85
N LYS A 587 3.96 6.43 -49.03
CA LYS A 587 2.57 6.77 -49.29
C LYS A 587 1.93 5.80 -50.27
N ILE A 588 0.69 5.41 -49.98
CA ILE A 588 -0.13 4.65 -50.90
C ILE A 588 -1.38 5.45 -51.26
N LYS A 589 -1.51 5.81 -52.54
CA LYS A 589 -2.65 6.49 -53.10
C LYS A 589 -3.51 5.47 -53.84
N ILE A 590 -4.74 5.32 -53.36
CA ILE A 590 -5.74 4.41 -53.95
C ILE A 590 -6.80 5.25 -54.58
N LYS A 591 -7.11 4.95 -55.84
CA LYS A 591 -8.18 5.60 -56.61
C LYS A 591 -9.13 4.53 -57.11
N THR A 592 -10.39 4.66 -56.76
CA THR A 592 -11.51 3.88 -57.31
C THR A 592 -12.37 4.78 -58.19
N PRO A 593 -13.34 4.24 -58.93
CA PRO A 593 -14.30 5.09 -59.69
C PRO A 593 -15.12 6.05 -58.79
N ARG A 594 -15.15 5.83 -57.48
CA ARG A 594 -15.96 6.60 -56.53
C ARG A 594 -15.16 7.64 -55.75
N GLU A 595 -13.90 7.35 -55.41
CA GLU A 595 -13.10 8.19 -54.52
C GLU A 595 -11.59 7.98 -54.75
N GLU A 596 -10.82 8.93 -54.27
CA GLU A 596 -9.36 8.86 -54.25
C GLU A 596 -8.86 9.22 -52.85
N LYS A 597 -7.98 8.41 -52.29
CA LYS A 597 -7.42 8.64 -50.96
C LYS A 597 -5.97 8.22 -50.88
N THR A 598 -5.19 8.98 -50.10
CA THR A 598 -3.79 8.69 -49.82
C THR A 598 -3.59 8.39 -48.36
N TYR A 599 -2.86 7.33 -48.09
CA TYR A 599 -2.47 6.91 -46.74
C TYR A 599 -0.95 6.92 -46.63
N THR A 600 -0.46 7.14 -45.41
CA THR A 600 0.97 7.04 -45.10
C THR A 600 1.21 5.74 -44.35
N ILE A 601 2.25 4.99 -44.71
CA ILE A 601 2.63 3.74 -44.08
C ILE A 601 3.35 4.04 -42.77
N VAL A 602 2.98 3.30 -41.71
CA VAL A 602 3.66 3.32 -40.44
C VAL A 602 4.22 1.91 -40.16
N ILE A 603 5.50 1.83 -39.88
CA ILE A 603 6.20 0.64 -39.40
C ILE A 603 6.79 1.01 -38.07
N TYR A 604 6.28 0.38 -37.01
CA TYR A 604 6.75 0.69 -35.68
C TYR A 604 8.20 0.27 -35.48
N GLY A 605 9.02 1.22 -35.04
CA GLY A 605 10.46 1.06 -34.86
C GLY A 605 11.31 1.55 -36.05
N ASP A 606 10.74 1.72 -37.25
CA ASP A 606 11.40 2.35 -38.37
C ASP A 606 11.18 3.87 -38.31
N VAL A 607 11.94 4.52 -37.44
CA VAL A 607 11.79 5.94 -37.11
C VAL A 607 12.32 6.86 -38.21
N ASN A 608 13.38 6.43 -38.90
CA ASN A 608 14.01 7.20 -39.93
C ASN A 608 13.39 6.97 -41.33
N GLY A 609 12.48 6.02 -41.50
CA GLY A 609 11.78 5.68 -42.72
C GLY A 609 12.72 5.08 -43.77
N ASP A 610 13.62 4.19 -43.37
CA ASP A 610 14.50 3.48 -44.32
C ASP A 610 14.04 2.02 -44.57
N GLY A 611 12.94 1.59 -43.95
CA GLY A 611 12.34 0.25 -44.04
C GLY A 611 13.01 -0.79 -43.16
N LYS A 612 13.83 -0.40 -42.19
CA LYS A 612 14.54 -1.28 -41.27
C LYS A 612 14.38 -0.77 -39.86
N ILE A 613 14.51 -1.67 -38.91
CA ILE A 613 14.65 -1.31 -37.49
C ILE A 613 16.11 -1.56 -37.11
N ALA A 614 16.91 -0.50 -37.04
CA ALA A 614 18.36 -0.57 -36.96
C ALA A 614 18.96 0.39 -35.92
N ALA A 615 20.28 0.44 -35.82
CA ALA A 615 20.97 1.33 -34.89
C ALA A 615 20.66 2.82 -35.10
N THR A 616 20.31 3.21 -36.31
CA THR A 616 19.91 4.59 -36.68
C THR A 616 18.64 5.02 -35.96
N ASP A 617 17.64 4.12 -35.86
CA ASP A 617 16.37 4.38 -35.20
C ASP A 617 16.56 4.41 -33.68
N TYR A 618 17.35 3.50 -33.17
CA TYR A 618 17.77 3.48 -31.77
C TYR A 618 18.44 4.80 -31.35
N VAL A 619 19.34 5.33 -32.19
CA VAL A 619 20.00 6.62 -31.94
C VAL A 619 19.02 7.78 -32.05
N ALA A 620 18.06 7.74 -32.97
CA ALA A 620 17.04 8.76 -33.13
C ALA A 620 16.18 8.93 -31.87
N ILE A 621 15.68 7.82 -31.33
CA ILE A 621 14.91 7.80 -30.07
C ILE A 621 15.77 8.26 -28.89
N LYS A 622 17.01 7.77 -28.78
CA LYS A 622 17.95 8.21 -27.76
C LYS A 622 18.12 9.73 -27.77
N ASN A 623 18.35 10.30 -28.93
CA ASN A 623 18.55 11.75 -29.07
C ASN A 623 17.29 12.54 -28.72
N HIS A 624 16.11 12.00 -29.02
CA HIS A 624 14.84 12.60 -28.62
C HIS A 624 14.66 12.60 -27.09
N ILE A 625 14.88 11.44 -26.43
CA ILE A 625 14.75 11.30 -24.97
C ILE A 625 15.77 12.19 -24.23
N MET A 626 16.99 12.31 -24.77
CA MET A 626 18.05 13.12 -24.19
C MET A 626 17.95 14.61 -24.54
N ASP A 627 16.90 15.03 -25.23
CA ASP A 627 16.67 16.42 -25.67
C ASP A 627 17.76 16.99 -26.63
N ILE A 628 18.47 16.09 -27.31
CA ILE A 628 19.53 16.46 -28.26
C ILE A 628 18.92 16.84 -29.61
N LYS A 629 17.97 16.04 -30.09
CA LYS A 629 17.23 16.28 -31.33
C LYS A 629 15.82 15.74 -31.20
N LYS A 630 14.82 16.60 -31.31
CA LYS A 630 13.41 16.20 -31.26
C LYS A 630 13.00 15.47 -32.53
N LEU A 631 12.18 14.44 -32.33
CA LEU A 631 11.47 13.76 -33.41
C LEU A 631 10.24 14.59 -33.81
N SER A 632 9.87 14.55 -35.09
CA SER A 632 8.59 15.08 -35.59
C SER A 632 7.41 14.23 -35.09
N ASP A 633 6.19 14.74 -35.18
CA ASP A 633 4.97 14.03 -34.76
C ASP A 633 4.83 12.66 -35.45
N PHE A 634 5.20 12.56 -36.73
CA PHE A 634 5.19 11.31 -37.47
C PHE A 634 6.29 10.34 -36.99
N GLU A 635 7.50 10.84 -36.77
CA GLU A 635 8.60 10.02 -36.23
C GLU A 635 8.28 9.55 -34.78
N LEU A 636 7.58 10.38 -33.98
CA LEU A 636 7.10 9.99 -32.66
C LEU A 636 6.09 8.84 -32.75
N LEU A 637 5.18 8.88 -33.74
CA LEU A 637 4.24 7.79 -33.97
C LEU A 637 4.96 6.47 -34.29
N CYS A 638 5.99 6.53 -35.18
CA CYS A 638 6.79 5.35 -35.52
C CYS A 638 7.66 4.85 -34.36
N ALA A 639 8.04 5.75 -33.44
CA ALA A 639 8.93 5.46 -32.32
C ALA A 639 8.20 4.89 -31.08
N ASP A 640 6.90 5.10 -30.97
CA ASP A 640 6.04 4.57 -29.90
C ASP A 640 5.72 3.10 -30.18
N VAL A 641 6.69 2.22 -29.92
CA VAL A 641 6.60 0.79 -30.25
C VAL A 641 5.84 -0.04 -29.19
N ASN A 642 5.49 0.56 -28.08
CA ASN A 642 4.69 -0.04 -27.03
C ASN A 642 3.25 0.50 -26.99
N HIS A 643 2.94 1.49 -27.84
CA HIS A 643 1.62 2.12 -28.03
C HIS A 643 1.06 2.81 -26.77
N ASP A 644 1.95 3.32 -25.91
CA ASP A 644 1.54 4.04 -24.68
C ASP A 644 1.36 5.55 -24.90
N LYS A 645 1.49 6.02 -26.14
CA LYS A 645 1.42 7.41 -26.60
C LYS A 645 2.56 8.29 -26.08
N LYS A 646 3.67 7.71 -25.72
CA LYS A 646 4.89 8.42 -25.29
C LYS A 646 6.11 7.72 -25.88
N VAL A 647 7.12 8.49 -26.25
CA VAL A 647 8.42 7.94 -26.63
C VAL A 647 9.39 8.09 -25.46
N ALA A 648 9.69 6.97 -24.82
CA ALA A 648 10.43 6.92 -23.55
C ALA A 648 11.51 5.82 -23.53
N ALA A 649 12.10 5.57 -22.38
CA ALA A 649 13.12 4.54 -22.21
C ALA A 649 12.60 3.12 -22.54
N THR A 650 11.31 2.87 -22.41
CA THR A 650 10.65 1.61 -22.78
C THR A 650 10.76 1.31 -24.26
N ASP A 651 10.49 2.30 -25.11
CA ASP A 651 10.58 2.19 -26.57
C ASP A 651 12.03 2.03 -27.04
N TYR A 652 12.89 2.82 -26.45
CA TYR A 652 14.34 2.71 -26.65
C TYR A 652 14.87 1.30 -26.36
N VAL A 653 14.41 0.69 -25.24
CA VAL A 653 14.78 -0.69 -24.86
C VAL A 653 14.15 -1.70 -25.82
N ALA A 654 12.90 -1.49 -26.24
CA ALA A 654 12.22 -2.40 -27.17
C ALA A 654 12.93 -2.44 -28.54
N ILE A 655 13.33 -1.29 -29.08
CA ILE A 655 14.11 -1.25 -30.33
C ILE A 655 15.48 -1.89 -30.17
N LYS A 656 16.18 -1.66 -29.05
CA LYS A 656 17.42 -2.35 -28.74
C LYS A 656 17.25 -3.87 -28.75
N ASN A 657 16.21 -4.37 -28.08
CA ASN A 657 15.93 -5.81 -28.00
C ASN A 657 15.59 -6.39 -29.38
N HIS A 658 14.89 -5.63 -30.22
CA HIS A 658 14.62 -6.03 -31.62
C HIS A 658 15.92 -6.18 -32.44
N ILE A 659 16.80 -5.18 -32.35
CA ILE A 659 18.08 -5.18 -33.07
C ILE A 659 18.98 -6.33 -32.60
N MET A 660 18.96 -6.65 -31.30
CA MET A 660 19.74 -7.72 -30.70
C MET A 660 19.11 -9.13 -30.86
N ASP A 661 18.00 -9.21 -31.57
CA ASP A 661 17.23 -10.46 -31.78
C ASP A 661 16.70 -11.12 -30.48
N ILE A 662 16.57 -10.32 -29.42
CA ILE A 662 16.07 -10.77 -28.11
C ILE A 662 14.53 -10.83 -28.15
N LYS A 663 13.88 -9.79 -28.64
CA LYS A 663 12.43 -9.69 -28.78
C LYS A 663 12.09 -8.81 -29.98
N LYS A 664 11.34 -9.34 -30.94
CA LYS A 664 10.91 -8.55 -32.11
C LYS A 664 9.82 -7.58 -31.73
N ILE A 665 9.86 -6.40 -32.35
CA ILE A 665 8.74 -5.45 -32.36
C ILE A 665 7.72 -6.03 -33.33
N MET A 666 6.48 -6.08 -32.88
CA MET A 666 5.33 -6.47 -33.71
C MET A 666 4.78 -5.22 -34.41
N GLN A 667 4.31 -5.42 -35.66
CA GLN A 667 3.80 -4.33 -36.49
C GLN A 667 2.28 -4.16 -36.39
#